data_bdf531b0d0a7580ba6cc889fb3fd9e27
#
_entry.id   bdf531b0d0a7580ba6cc889fb3fd9e27
#
_cell.length_a   1.000
_cell.length_b   1.000
_cell.length_c   1.000
_cell.angle_alpha   90.00
_cell.angle_beta   90.00
_cell.angle_gamma   90.00
#
_symmetry.space_group_name_H-M   'P 1'
#
loop_
_entity.id
_entity.type
_entity.pdbx_description
1 polymer ?
#
loop_
_entity_poly.entity_id
_entity_poly.type
_entity_poly.pdbx_seq_one_letter_code
_entity_poly.pdbx_strand_id
1 'polypeptide(L)'
;MGQITLTMKDKPLKKVIKQIEKVSEYRFFYNEELANLNKPVSLEAQNSSIEKVLKDLSSQAPFSYLIKPNFQIVLSDDLPSQQTKLQSITGRVVDTADNPIIGANVLVKGTTNGVITDIDGNFSLEKVPVQSQLQVSYIGYETKELAVVSGKTNVKIIMAENTKLLNEVVVTGFGLAQKKATLTGAITSVGADDISRSSAVNTSGALVGKVAGLNYRSADSRPGNATTLQIRNMGTPLFVIDGVQSDEGQFNNIDFNDIESISILKDASASIYGVRAANGVIVVTTKKGKKNTKSTVTLNTYYGWQHVSRLPEPADAVTYVENYIQSETIQGKTSRLYSKEDLEKWRQGTEKGYVPFNWYDYIWVTSPQYYVNANVSGGSDKINYYFSVGHMNQESAIRNYGGMKRYNVQMNVEAQVTDKFKIGMNMNGRIKQLKNPGVPGTDDYSNPTAATYRNLPTVRPFANDNPNYPASVGSDNGLNFGLLNFEKSGTFEDTWRMAQLNLNAEYEIIKGLKAKALFGYYFASELLNNQEYTYRVYRYDEATDEYVDVGGRASAWRERTNAYVEELTSNIQLAYEKAFGAHSINAVIGFEAIKRDTPKSWLHAIPASNSLHLIYYDTIDKYEDTGNNTEARLGWLGRFNYNYANKYLIDFSARYDGSWKFPPIIAGVSSLPPH
;
A
#
# COMPACT_ATOMS: atom_id res chain seq x y z
N MET A 1 30.92 14.47 -25.51
CA MET A 1 30.36 15.81 -25.29
C MET A 1 29.97 16.36 -26.65
N GLY A 2 28.69 16.65 -26.83
CA GLY A 2 28.15 17.05 -28.13
C GLY A 2 28.66 18.42 -28.55
N GLN A 3 29.54 18.44 -29.53
CA GLN A 3 30.02 19.66 -30.16
C GLN A 3 29.05 20.06 -31.27
N ILE A 4 28.70 21.34 -31.32
CA ILE A 4 27.70 21.88 -32.26
C ILE A 4 28.40 22.53 -33.43
N THR A 5 28.00 22.13 -34.64
CA THR A 5 28.41 22.77 -35.88
C THR A 5 27.15 23.22 -36.62
N LEU A 6 26.90 24.54 -36.61
CA LEU A 6 25.69 25.13 -37.17
C LEU A 6 25.96 26.58 -37.56
N THR A 7 25.58 26.98 -38.78
CA THR A 7 25.62 28.36 -39.25
C THR A 7 24.22 28.83 -39.62
N MET A 8 23.75 29.87 -38.96
CA MET A 8 22.44 30.51 -39.24
C MET A 8 22.60 32.02 -39.15
N LYS A 9 22.07 32.75 -40.14
CA LYS A 9 22.13 34.22 -40.19
C LYS A 9 20.72 34.79 -40.11
N ASP A 10 20.58 35.76 -39.21
CA ASP A 10 19.36 36.57 -39.07
C ASP A 10 18.07 35.74 -39.00
N LYS A 11 18.01 34.81 -38.06
CA LYS A 11 16.85 33.94 -37.82
C LYS A 11 16.31 34.15 -36.41
N PRO A 12 14.97 34.06 -36.23
CA PRO A 12 14.37 34.10 -34.90
C PRO A 12 15.02 33.08 -33.94
N LEU A 13 15.30 33.49 -32.70
CA LEU A 13 15.92 32.65 -31.68
C LEU A 13 15.21 31.27 -31.56
N LYS A 14 13.87 31.25 -31.58
CA LYS A 14 13.09 30.00 -31.59
C LYS A 14 13.45 29.05 -32.73
N LYS A 15 13.75 29.56 -33.92
CA LYS A 15 14.20 28.75 -35.06
C LYS A 15 15.64 28.23 -34.89
N VAL A 16 16.50 29.03 -34.31
CA VAL A 16 17.89 28.63 -34.02
C VAL A 16 17.94 27.53 -32.97
N ILE A 17 17.14 27.67 -31.88
CA ILE A 17 16.98 26.65 -30.85
C ILE A 17 16.51 25.32 -31.45
N LYS A 18 15.43 25.34 -32.24
CA LYS A 18 14.91 24.13 -32.89
C LYS A 18 15.94 23.47 -33.84
N GLN A 19 16.83 24.25 -34.42
CA GLN A 19 17.85 23.67 -35.28
C GLN A 19 19.02 23.09 -34.45
N ILE A 20 19.34 23.66 -33.31
CA ILE A 20 20.32 23.09 -32.36
C ILE A 20 19.79 21.73 -31.85
N GLU A 21 18.50 21.61 -31.52
CA GLU A 21 17.89 20.34 -31.10
C GLU A 21 17.95 19.24 -32.15
N LYS A 22 17.95 19.62 -33.46
CA LYS A 22 18.05 18.66 -34.57
C LYS A 22 19.46 18.15 -34.80
N VAL A 23 20.49 18.97 -34.53
CA VAL A 23 21.89 18.64 -34.79
C VAL A 23 22.64 18.19 -33.53
N SER A 24 21.95 18.11 -32.40
CA SER A 24 22.55 17.73 -31.11
C SER A 24 21.56 16.92 -30.24
N GLU A 25 22.08 16.35 -29.15
CA GLU A 25 21.29 15.65 -28.16
C GLU A 25 20.56 16.57 -27.17
N TYR A 26 20.85 17.90 -27.22
CA TYR A 26 20.25 18.86 -26.31
C TYR A 26 18.77 19.08 -26.59
N ARG A 27 17.99 19.29 -25.50
CA ARG A 27 16.55 19.60 -25.55
C ARG A 27 16.29 20.86 -24.73
N PHE A 28 15.55 21.81 -25.32
CA PHE A 28 15.27 23.10 -24.73
C PHE A 28 13.86 23.16 -24.17
N PHE A 29 13.75 23.64 -22.94
CA PHE A 29 12.50 23.88 -22.22
C PHE A 29 12.36 25.38 -21.95
N TYR A 30 11.32 25.99 -22.47
CA TYR A 30 11.03 27.41 -22.29
C TYR A 30 9.54 27.67 -22.37
N ASN A 31 9.07 28.77 -21.71
CA ASN A 31 7.71 29.24 -21.90
C ASN A 31 7.61 29.95 -23.26
N GLU A 32 6.51 29.74 -24.00
CA GLU A 32 6.27 30.42 -25.29
C GLU A 32 6.14 31.93 -25.18
N GLU A 33 5.90 32.44 -23.97
CA GLU A 33 5.85 33.89 -23.65
C GLU A 33 7.22 34.51 -23.40
N LEU A 34 8.34 33.77 -23.49
CA LEU A 34 9.70 34.28 -23.33
C LEU A 34 9.93 35.45 -24.30
N ALA A 35 10.23 36.65 -23.77
CA ALA A 35 10.17 37.93 -24.48
C ALA A 35 11.03 37.98 -25.77
N ASN A 36 12.16 37.28 -25.82
CA ASN A 36 13.14 37.36 -26.91
C ASN A 36 13.11 36.19 -27.89
N LEU A 37 12.15 35.28 -27.83
CA LEU A 37 12.07 34.09 -28.72
C LEU A 37 11.98 34.45 -30.20
N ASN A 38 11.35 35.54 -30.56
CA ASN A 38 11.18 35.99 -31.94
C ASN A 38 12.27 36.97 -32.40
N LYS A 39 13.22 37.35 -31.51
CA LYS A 39 14.30 38.27 -31.87
C LYS A 39 15.28 37.60 -32.86
N PRO A 40 15.65 38.25 -33.96
CA PRO A 40 16.60 37.71 -34.92
C PRO A 40 17.99 37.62 -34.29
N VAL A 41 18.63 36.46 -34.45
CA VAL A 41 20.00 36.18 -33.98
C VAL A 41 20.79 35.48 -35.09
N SER A 42 22.10 35.61 -35.04
CA SER A 42 23.02 34.93 -35.95
C SER A 42 23.93 34.02 -35.14
N LEU A 43 24.11 32.80 -35.58
CA LEU A 43 24.96 31.80 -34.95
C LEU A 43 25.98 31.25 -35.98
N GLU A 44 27.23 31.32 -35.67
CA GLU A 44 28.32 30.66 -36.43
C GLU A 44 29.10 29.80 -35.45
N ALA A 45 28.73 28.54 -35.36
CA ALA A 45 29.35 27.56 -34.48
C ALA A 45 30.05 26.48 -35.31
N GLN A 46 31.36 26.32 -35.14
CA GLN A 46 32.13 25.21 -35.67
C GLN A 46 32.76 24.45 -34.52
N ASN A 47 32.29 23.21 -34.33
CA ASN A 47 32.79 22.33 -33.29
C ASN A 47 32.76 22.97 -31.88
N SER A 48 31.70 23.73 -31.57
CA SER A 48 31.61 24.57 -30.38
C SER A 48 30.84 23.89 -29.26
N SER A 49 31.18 24.14 -28.01
CA SER A 49 30.44 23.63 -26.86
C SER A 49 29.09 24.35 -26.73
N ILE A 50 28.12 23.70 -26.12
CA ILE A 50 26.78 24.26 -25.91
C ILE A 50 26.83 25.55 -25.07
N GLU A 51 27.71 25.64 -24.07
CA GLU A 51 27.84 26.80 -23.23
C GLU A 51 28.28 28.02 -24.04
N LYS A 52 29.23 27.83 -25.00
CA LYS A 52 29.68 28.89 -25.90
C LYS A 52 28.56 29.35 -26.81
N VAL A 53 27.79 28.41 -27.38
CA VAL A 53 26.65 28.68 -28.25
C VAL A 53 25.58 29.46 -27.49
N LEU A 54 25.23 29.05 -26.28
CA LEU A 54 24.22 29.73 -25.46
C LEU A 54 24.65 31.13 -25.03
N LYS A 55 25.96 31.32 -24.74
CA LYS A 55 26.52 32.62 -24.41
C LYS A 55 26.47 33.57 -25.59
N ASP A 56 26.78 33.11 -26.79
CA ASP A 56 26.71 33.93 -28.00
C ASP A 56 25.25 34.33 -28.35
N LEU A 57 24.32 33.42 -28.20
CA LEU A 57 22.91 33.67 -28.43
C LEU A 57 22.30 34.60 -27.37
N SER A 58 22.66 34.43 -26.10
CA SER A 58 22.15 35.29 -25.01
C SER A 58 22.71 36.70 -25.07
N SER A 59 23.87 36.93 -25.69
CA SER A 59 24.39 38.26 -25.92
C SER A 59 23.60 39.05 -26.99
N GLN A 60 23.02 38.36 -27.97
CA GLN A 60 22.21 38.96 -29.06
C GLN A 60 20.74 39.09 -28.69
N ALA A 61 20.17 38.10 -28.00
CA ALA A 61 18.80 38.09 -27.48
C ALA A 61 18.88 37.70 -25.99
N PRO A 62 18.81 38.69 -25.07
CA PRO A 62 18.97 38.41 -23.64
C PRO A 62 17.97 37.36 -23.11
N PHE A 63 18.51 36.30 -22.58
CA PHE A 63 17.81 35.25 -21.81
C PHE A 63 18.79 34.63 -20.82
N SER A 64 18.23 34.13 -19.74
CA SER A 64 18.98 33.30 -18.79
C SER A 64 18.81 31.83 -19.10
N TYR A 65 19.81 31.01 -18.83
CA TYR A 65 19.74 29.57 -19.09
C TYR A 65 20.35 28.74 -17.96
N LEU A 66 19.79 27.54 -17.79
CA LEU A 66 20.30 26.52 -16.87
C LEU A 66 20.49 25.20 -17.62
N ILE A 67 21.71 24.68 -17.63
CA ILE A 67 22.03 23.38 -18.22
C ILE A 67 21.86 22.33 -17.12
N LYS A 68 20.94 21.38 -17.31
CA LYS A 68 20.66 20.26 -16.40
C LYS A 68 21.37 18.98 -16.90
N PRO A 69 21.52 17.96 -16.02
CA PRO A 69 21.91 16.62 -16.44
C PRO A 69 20.99 16.08 -17.55
N ASN A 70 21.47 15.11 -18.35
CA ASN A 70 20.72 14.50 -19.46
C ASN A 70 20.41 15.47 -20.63
N PHE A 71 21.33 16.40 -20.94
CA PHE A 71 21.24 17.31 -22.09
C PHE A 71 20.00 18.23 -22.11
N GLN A 72 19.44 18.56 -20.97
CA GLN A 72 18.29 19.45 -20.83
C GLN A 72 18.75 20.90 -20.56
N ILE A 73 18.17 21.86 -21.30
CA ILE A 73 18.47 23.30 -21.16
C ILE A 73 17.15 24.03 -20.90
N VAL A 74 17.07 24.73 -19.76
CA VAL A 74 15.92 25.56 -19.43
C VAL A 74 16.26 27.02 -19.69
N LEU A 75 15.40 27.73 -20.46
CA LEU A 75 15.51 29.16 -20.72
C LEU A 75 14.44 29.93 -19.93
N SER A 76 14.81 31.13 -19.41
CA SER A 76 13.91 32.01 -18.67
C SER A 76 14.31 33.46 -18.84
N ASP A 77 13.38 34.40 -18.72
CA ASP A 77 13.65 35.85 -18.65
C ASP A 77 14.23 36.25 -17.29
N ASP A 78 13.91 35.53 -16.22
CA ASP A 78 14.20 35.82 -14.80
C ASP A 78 15.08 34.78 -14.11
N LEU A 79 16.17 34.36 -14.69
CA LEU A 79 17.22 33.73 -13.88
C LEU A 79 18.22 34.83 -13.48
N PRO A 80 18.28 35.21 -12.18
CA PRO A 80 19.27 36.21 -11.77
C PRO A 80 20.66 35.63 -12.05
N SER A 81 21.47 36.37 -12.78
CA SER A 81 22.93 36.16 -12.85
C SER A 81 23.52 36.54 -11.50
N GLN A 82 23.22 35.76 -10.46
CA GLN A 82 23.95 35.86 -9.20
C GLN A 82 25.27 35.12 -9.37
N GLN A 83 26.35 35.86 -9.44
CA GLN A 83 27.59 35.43 -8.79
C GLN A 83 27.23 35.15 -7.33
N THR A 84 26.83 33.93 -7.01
CA THR A 84 26.52 33.51 -5.64
C THR A 84 27.81 33.71 -4.85
N LYS A 85 27.87 34.75 -4.01
CA LYS A 85 29.01 34.92 -3.10
C LYS A 85 29.04 33.69 -2.20
N LEU A 86 30.08 32.88 -2.36
CA LEU A 86 30.31 31.72 -1.51
C LEU A 86 31.10 32.23 -0.29
N GLN A 87 30.74 31.74 0.88
CA GLN A 87 31.46 32.01 2.14
C GLN A 87 31.70 30.69 2.88
N SER A 88 32.70 30.68 3.76
CA SER A 88 32.90 29.59 4.71
C SER A 88 32.17 29.93 6.00
N ILE A 89 31.48 28.93 6.55
CA ILE A 89 30.74 29.04 7.82
C ILE A 89 31.37 28.08 8.82
N THR A 90 31.83 28.64 9.92
CA THR A 90 32.25 27.87 11.09
C THR A 90 31.22 28.02 12.20
N GLY A 91 31.19 27.10 13.10
CA GLY A 91 30.28 27.23 14.23
C GLY A 91 30.36 26.06 15.19
N ARG A 92 29.56 26.16 16.23
CA ARG A 92 29.43 25.12 17.26
C ARG A 92 27.97 24.72 17.43
N VAL A 93 27.74 23.42 17.46
CA VAL A 93 26.40 22.84 17.73
C VAL A 93 26.39 22.35 19.18
N VAL A 94 25.44 22.84 19.96
CA VAL A 94 25.30 22.53 21.40
C VAL A 94 23.84 22.20 21.74
N ASP A 95 23.62 21.56 22.87
CA ASP A 95 22.30 21.38 23.46
C ASP A 95 21.82 22.62 24.24
N THR A 96 20.66 22.54 24.87
CA THR A 96 20.08 23.63 25.70
C THR A 96 20.84 23.89 26.99
N ALA A 97 21.71 22.95 27.43
CA ALA A 97 22.55 23.04 28.57
C ALA A 97 24.02 23.45 28.21
N ASP A 98 24.25 23.81 26.93
CA ASP A 98 25.55 24.22 26.37
C ASP A 98 26.59 23.10 26.22
N ASN A 99 26.17 21.83 26.31
CA ASN A 99 27.02 20.69 26.02
C ASN A 99 27.21 20.51 24.52
N PRO A 100 28.43 20.14 24.04
CA PRO A 100 28.68 19.92 22.64
C PRO A 100 27.90 18.71 22.11
N ILE A 101 27.32 18.83 20.92
CA ILE A 101 26.69 17.71 20.19
C ILE A 101 27.69 17.17 19.16
N ILE A 102 28.25 16.00 19.45
CA ILE A 102 29.27 15.33 18.64
C ILE A 102 28.56 14.55 17.51
N GLY A 103 29.05 14.69 16.26
CA GLY A 103 28.52 13.94 15.12
C GLY A 103 27.17 14.48 14.57
N ALA A 104 26.78 15.70 14.94
CA ALA A 104 25.62 16.35 14.33
C ALA A 104 25.90 16.66 12.84
N ASN A 105 24.96 16.37 11.99
CA ASN A 105 25.04 16.63 10.56
C ASN A 105 24.63 18.08 10.26
N VAL A 106 25.54 18.85 9.63
CA VAL A 106 25.32 20.23 9.20
C VAL A 106 25.36 20.26 7.68
N LEU A 107 24.25 20.52 7.02
CA LEU A 107 24.07 20.43 5.56
C LEU A 107 23.52 21.74 5.01
N VAL A 108 23.99 22.16 3.83
CA VAL A 108 23.31 23.21 3.04
C VAL A 108 22.05 22.60 2.41
N LYS A 109 20.87 23.06 2.84
CA LYS A 109 19.57 22.53 2.44
C LYS A 109 19.42 22.46 0.91
N GLY A 110 19.05 21.28 0.41
CA GLY A 110 18.87 21.03 -1.03
C GLY A 110 20.15 20.71 -1.79
N THR A 111 21.29 20.50 -1.11
CA THR A 111 22.58 20.15 -1.71
C THR A 111 23.21 18.95 -1.02
N THR A 112 24.33 18.46 -1.54
CA THR A 112 25.18 17.45 -0.89
C THR A 112 26.35 18.07 -0.10
N ASN A 113 26.43 19.40 0.02
CA ASN A 113 27.45 20.07 0.77
C ASN A 113 27.14 20.05 2.26
N GLY A 114 27.81 19.20 3.02
CA GLY A 114 27.62 19.02 4.45
C GLY A 114 28.84 18.48 5.18
N VAL A 115 28.83 18.62 6.50
CA VAL A 115 29.89 18.18 7.41
C VAL A 115 29.28 17.69 8.71
N ILE A 116 29.98 16.85 9.46
CA ILE A 116 29.62 16.43 10.82
C ILE A 116 30.43 17.21 11.84
N THR A 117 29.85 17.47 13.02
CA THR A 117 30.54 18.15 14.13
C THR A 117 31.58 17.26 14.80
N ASP A 118 32.67 17.88 15.25
CA ASP A 118 33.76 17.24 15.98
C ASP A 118 33.42 16.96 17.48
N ILE A 119 34.42 16.51 18.25
CA ILE A 119 34.25 16.16 19.66
C ILE A 119 33.84 17.35 20.55
N ASP A 120 34.17 18.58 20.14
CA ASP A 120 33.79 19.81 20.83
C ASP A 120 32.51 20.45 20.26
N GLY A 121 31.87 19.76 19.31
CA GLY A 121 30.66 20.22 18.64
C GLY A 121 30.94 21.25 17.54
N ASN A 122 32.20 21.49 17.14
CA ASN A 122 32.53 22.48 16.13
C ASN A 122 32.36 21.89 14.71
N PHE A 123 32.08 22.78 13.75
CA PHE A 123 32.07 22.45 12.33
C PHE A 123 32.66 23.57 11.48
N SER A 124 33.14 23.21 10.31
CA SER A 124 33.58 24.15 9.27
C SER A 124 33.05 23.70 7.92
N LEU A 125 32.19 24.50 7.32
CA LEU A 125 31.54 24.22 6.04
C LEU A 125 31.97 25.28 5.01
N GLU A 126 32.65 24.85 3.96
CA GLU A 126 33.15 25.72 2.89
C GLU A 126 32.12 25.81 1.74
N LYS A 127 32.32 26.86 0.91
CA LYS A 127 31.53 27.09 -0.32
C LYS A 127 30.00 27.14 -0.07
N VAL A 128 29.59 27.78 1.02
CA VAL A 128 28.19 27.97 1.35
C VAL A 128 27.64 29.19 0.63
N PRO A 129 26.59 29.05 -0.20
CA PRO A 129 25.95 30.18 -0.86
C PRO A 129 25.33 31.16 0.14
N VAL A 130 25.55 32.44 -0.02
CA VAL A 130 24.83 33.47 0.76
C VAL A 130 23.34 33.39 0.43
N GLN A 131 22.48 33.57 1.43
CA GLN A 131 21.02 33.38 1.37
C GLN A 131 20.54 31.93 1.27
N SER A 132 21.41 30.93 1.37
CA SER A 132 21.01 29.52 1.57
C SER A 132 20.54 29.27 3.01
N GLN A 133 20.04 28.07 3.26
CA GLN A 133 19.68 27.61 4.61
C GLN A 133 20.62 26.46 5.01
N LEU A 134 21.16 26.52 6.23
CA LEU A 134 21.79 25.37 6.87
C LEU A 134 20.72 24.55 7.56
N GLN A 135 20.74 23.25 7.37
CA GLN A 135 19.93 22.29 8.09
C GLN A 135 20.87 21.49 9.01
N VAL A 136 20.57 21.53 10.31
CA VAL A 136 21.33 20.79 11.33
C VAL A 136 20.43 19.73 11.94
N SER A 137 20.90 18.48 11.90
CA SER A 137 20.18 17.32 12.40
C SER A 137 21.07 16.41 13.22
N TYR A 138 20.50 15.86 14.31
CA TYR A 138 21.15 14.84 15.13
C TYR A 138 20.09 13.93 15.75
N ILE A 139 20.43 12.66 16.00
CA ILE A 139 19.52 11.69 16.57
C ILE A 139 19.12 12.14 17.98
N GLY A 140 17.80 12.23 18.24
CA GLY A 140 17.25 12.68 19.53
C GLY A 140 17.04 14.18 19.67
N TYR A 141 17.37 14.98 18.64
CA TYR A 141 17.20 16.44 18.63
C TYR A 141 16.24 16.90 17.52
N GLU A 142 15.60 18.04 17.72
CA GLU A 142 14.79 18.68 16.67
C GLU A 142 15.70 19.23 15.57
N THR A 143 15.39 18.90 14.31
CA THR A 143 16.10 19.46 13.16
C THR A 143 15.95 20.96 13.14
N LYS A 144 17.07 21.70 13.10
CA LYS A 144 17.09 23.15 13.09
C LYS A 144 17.52 23.69 11.74
N GLU A 145 16.80 24.68 11.26
CA GLU A 145 17.15 25.41 10.02
C GLU A 145 17.63 26.83 10.38
N LEU A 146 18.73 27.25 9.78
CA LEU A 146 19.33 28.56 9.98
C LEU A 146 19.61 29.22 8.63
N ALA A 147 19.10 30.45 8.44
CA ALA A 147 19.39 31.24 7.24
C ALA A 147 20.86 31.72 7.27
N VAL A 148 21.53 31.59 6.13
CA VAL A 148 22.91 32.05 5.92
C VAL A 148 22.90 33.52 5.53
N VAL A 149 23.45 34.37 6.39
CA VAL A 149 23.51 35.83 6.18
C VAL A 149 24.94 36.22 5.75
N SER A 150 25.07 37.14 4.80
CA SER A 150 26.35 37.63 4.31
C SER A 150 27.15 38.27 5.44
N GLY A 151 28.43 37.87 5.57
CA GLY A 151 29.35 38.37 6.58
C GLY A 151 29.23 37.74 7.98
N LYS A 152 28.24 36.87 8.22
CA LYS A 152 28.15 36.13 9.48
C LYS A 152 28.74 34.74 9.30
N THR A 153 30.03 34.60 9.57
CA THR A 153 30.81 33.38 9.29
C THR A 153 30.95 32.45 10.50
N ASN A 154 30.62 32.90 11.71
CA ASN A 154 30.66 32.08 12.92
C ASN A 154 29.26 32.02 13.57
N VAL A 155 28.72 30.81 13.78
CA VAL A 155 27.38 30.60 14.28
C VAL A 155 27.35 29.58 15.42
N LYS A 156 26.66 29.90 16.51
CA LYS A 156 26.32 28.96 17.57
C LYS A 156 24.90 28.43 17.32
N ILE A 157 24.76 27.11 17.19
CA ILE A 157 23.49 26.45 16.92
C ILE A 157 23.10 25.67 18.15
N ILE A 158 22.02 26.11 18.82
CA ILE A 158 21.46 25.42 19.98
C ILE A 158 20.34 24.51 19.47
N MET A 159 20.49 23.20 19.66
CA MET A 159 19.47 22.21 19.32
C MET A 159 18.65 21.86 20.57
N ALA A 160 17.36 21.85 20.43
CA ALA A 160 16.46 21.36 21.45
C ALA A 160 16.32 19.84 21.32
N GLU A 161 16.30 19.14 22.44
CA GLU A 161 15.96 17.72 22.42
C GLU A 161 14.56 17.51 21.82
N ASN A 162 14.44 16.53 20.93
CA ASN A 162 13.16 16.19 20.35
C ASN A 162 12.31 15.45 21.40
N THR A 163 11.67 16.23 22.27
CA THR A 163 10.81 15.71 23.34
C THR A 163 9.62 14.90 22.80
N LYS A 164 9.23 15.08 21.55
CA LYS A 164 8.21 14.26 20.90
C LYS A 164 8.71 12.83 20.67
N LEU A 165 9.95 12.65 20.20
CA LEU A 165 10.56 11.32 20.03
C LEU A 165 10.88 10.65 21.38
N LEU A 166 11.35 11.42 22.38
CA LEU A 166 11.66 10.90 23.72
C LEU A 166 10.41 10.57 24.53
N ASN A 167 9.27 11.21 24.23
CA ASN A 167 7.98 10.97 24.87
C ASN A 167 7.05 10.12 24.01
N GLU A 168 7.51 9.62 22.83
CA GLU A 168 6.71 8.67 22.05
C GLU A 168 6.40 7.45 22.89
N VAL A 169 5.11 7.23 23.11
CA VAL A 169 4.60 6.12 23.90
C VAL A 169 4.17 5.02 22.94
N VAL A 170 4.72 3.84 23.13
CA VAL A 170 4.43 2.65 22.34
C VAL A 170 3.57 1.71 23.15
N VAL A 171 2.49 1.22 22.59
CA VAL A 171 1.66 0.18 23.21
C VAL A 171 2.37 -1.16 23.02
N THR A 172 2.83 -1.74 24.13
CA THR A 172 3.65 -2.96 24.13
C THR A 172 2.84 -4.24 24.39
N GLY A 173 1.57 -4.11 24.70
CA GLY A 173 0.64 -5.23 24.91
C GLY A 173 -0.32 -5.01 26.07
N PHE A 174 -1.52 -5.55 25.95
CA PHE A 174 -2.57 -5.50 26.98
C PHE A 174 -2.82 -4.10 27.56
N GLY A 175 -2.71 -3.07 26.71
CA GLY A 175 -2.90 -1.67 27.12
C GLY A 175 -1.77 -1.10 27.99
N LEU A 176 -0.62 -1.78 28.07
CA LEU A 176 0.59 -1.24 28.66
C LEU A 176 1.25 -0.31 27.63
N ALA A 177 1.41 0.92 28.04
CA ALA A 177 2.08 1.95 27.26
C ALA A 177 3.44 2.25 27.88
N GLN A 178 4.51 2.17 27.09
CA GLN A 178 5.87 2.47 27.54
C GLN A 178 6.49 3.54 26.66
N LYS A 179 7.35 4.37 27.23
CA LYS A 179 8.15 5.31 26.43
C LYS A 179 9.10 4.53 25.53
N LYS A 180 9.17 4.90 24.27
CA LYS A 180 10.03 4.25 23.28
C LYS A 180 11.49 4.16 23.73
N ALA A 181 11.99 5.19 24.41
CA ALA A 181 13.35 5.25 24.97
C ALA A 181 13.63 4.21 26.05
N THR A 182 12.60 3.63 26.68
CA THR A 182 12.74 2.63 27.77
C THR A 182 12.35 1.22 27.34
N LEU A 183 12.16 0.99 26.05
CA LEU A 183 11.87 -0.34 25.49
C LEU A 183 13.15 -1.17 25.39
N THR A 184 13.10 -2.38 25.94
CA THR A 184 14.21 -3.35 25.86
C THR A 184 14.15 -4.23 24.62
N GLY A 185 12.99 -4.34 23.98
CA GLY A 185 12.75 -5.18 22.79
C GLY A 185 12.82 -4.42 21.48
N ALA A 186 13.02 -5.13 20.38
CA ALA A 186 13.00 -4.58 19.01
C ALA A 186 11.57 -4.22 18.57
N ILE A 187 11.15 -3.01 18.83
CA ILE A 187 9.84 -2.49 18.48
C ILE A 187 9.99 -1.37 17.44
N THR A 188 9.19 -1.42 16.39
CA THR A 188 9.07 -0.34 15.40
C THR A 188 7.66 0.21 15.46
N SER A 189 7.51 1.53 15.49
CA SER A 189 6.23 2.23 15.51
C SER A 189 6.06 3.06 14.23
N VAL A 190 4.84 3.09 13.69
CA VAL A 190 4.44 3.94 12.57
C VAL A 190 3.22 4.75 13.02
N GLY A 191 3.29 6.06 12.89
CA GLY A 191 2.24 6.97 13.30
C GLY A 191 1.17 7.20 12.21
N ALA A 192 0.07 7.85 12.62
CA ALA A 192 -1.06 8.18 11.75
C ALA A 192 -0.66 8.97 10.50
N ASP A 193 0.24 9.95 10.63
CA ASP A 193 0.68 10.79 9.52
C ASP A 193 1.40 10.01 8.41
N ASP A 194 2.16 8.99 8.79
CA ASP A 194 2.86 8.14 7.82
C ASP A 194 1.89 7.20 7.10
N ILE A 195 0.89 6.70 7.81
CA ILE A 195 -0.09 5.75 7.27
C ILE A 195 -1.07 6.48 6.34
N SER A 196 -1.58 7.65 6.74
CA SER A 196 -2.61 8.41 6.02
C SER A 196 -2.15 8.98 4.67
N ARG A 197 -0.84 9.13 4.46
CA ARG A 197 -0.28 9.60 3.18
C ARG A 197 -0.27 8.53 2.08
N SER A 198 -0.82 7.36 2.33
CA SER A 198 -0.87 6.27 1.37
C SER A 198 -2.16 6.31 0.56
N SER A 199 -2.09 6.04 -0.75
CA SER A 199 -3.25 5.77 -1.62
C SER A 199 -3.62 4.29 -1.68
N ALA A 200 -3.11 3.48 -0.73
CA ALA A 200 -3.41 2.05 -0.67
C ALA A 200 -4.89 1.78 -0.41
N VAL A 201 -5.38 0.66 -0.93
CA VAL A 201 -6.78 0.25 -0.78
C VAL A 201 -7.05 -0.39 0.59
N ASN A 202 -6.00 -0.96 1.20
CA ASN A 202 -6.07 -1.66 2.49
C ASN A 202 -4.90 -1.27 3.40
N THR A 203 -5.03 -1.61 4.68
CA THR A 203 -4.09 -1.21 5.72
C THR A 203 -2.71 -1.85 5.56
N SER A 204 -2.64 -3.11 5.12
CA SER A 204 -1.33 -3.75 4.85
C SER A 204 -0.57 -3.06 3.73
N GLY A 205 -1.26 -2.66 2.66
CA GLY A 205 -0.67 -1.90 1.56
C GLY A 205 -0.13 -0.54 2.01
N ALA A 206 -0.79 0.11 2.99
CA ALA A 206 -0.34 1.39 3.54
C ALA A 206 0.98 1.28 4.34
N LEU A 207 1.37 0.08 4.78
CA LEU A 207 2.63 -0.17 5.50
C LEU A 207 3.81 -0.52 4.61
N VAL A 208 3.59 -0.79 3.33
CA VAL A 208 4.64 -1.18 2.39
C VAL A 208 5.76 -0.14 2.35
N GLY A 209 6.99 -0.58 2.57
CA GLY A 209 8.19 0.26 2.54
C GLY A 209 8.38 1.18 3.76
N LYS A 210 7.48 1.17 4.76
CA LYS A 210 7.53 2.09 5.92
C LYS A 210 8.17 1.48 7.16
N VAL A 211 8.33 0.15 7.21
CA VAL A 211 8.81 -0.55 8.39
C VAL A 211 9.97 -1.46 8.06
N ALA A 212 11.13 -1.22 8.67
CA ALA A 212 12.28 -2.09 8.52
C ALA A 212 12.00 -3.50 9.08
N GLY A 213 12.31 -4.55 8.29
CA GLY A 213 12.07 -5.95 8.65
C GLY A 213 10.62 -6.42 8.56
N LEU A 214 9.72 -5.60 8.00
CA LEU A 214 8.40 -6.02 7.56
C LEU A 214 8.45 -6.30 6.06
N ASN A 215 8.26 -7.55 5.69
CA ASN A 215 8.19 -7.99 4.31
C ASN A 215 6.72 -8.10 3.88
N TYR A 216 6.48 -7.89 2.61
CA TYR A 216 5.13 -7.93 2.06
C TYR A 216 5.10 -8.75 0.78
N ARG A 217 3.97 -9.40 0.56
CA ARG A 217 3.69 -10.14 -0.67
C ARG A 217 2.26 -9.86 -1.10
N SER A 218 2.10 -9.37 -2.32
CA SER A 218 0.79 -9.31 -2.99
C SER A 218 0.67 -10.50 -3.92
N ALA A 219 -0.45 -11.20 -3.89
CA ALA A 219 -0.69 -12.35 -4.75
C ALA A 219 -0.96 -11.90 -6.19
N ASP A 220 -1.81 -10.88 -6.35
CA ASP A 220 -2.20 -10.32 -7.63
C ASP A 220 -2.70 -8.86 -7.45
N SER A 221 -3.18 -8.26 -8.53
CA SER A 221 -3.67 -6.88 -8.58
C SER A 221 -5.20 -6.78 -8.55
N ARG A 222 -5.92 -7.84 -8.15
CA ARG A 222 -7.39 -7.79 -8.08
C ARG A 222 -7.88 -6.71 -7.10
N PRO A 223 -9.01 -6.08 -7.41
CA PRO A 223 -9.59 -5.07 -6.53
C PRO A 223 -9.82 -5.59 -5.11
N GLY A 224 -9.40 -4.80 -4.11
CA GLY A 224 -9.57 -5.15 -2.70
C GLY A 224 -8.68 -6.28 -2.18
N ASN A 225 -7.72 -6.77 -2.99
CA ASN A 225 -6.78 -7.80 -2.54
C ASN A 225 -5.85 -7.24 -1.46
N ALA A 226 -5.66 -8.02 -0.40
CA ALA A 226 -4.78 -7.65 0.70
C ALA A 226 -3.34 -8.06 0.40
N THR A 227 -2.41 -7.26 0.89
CA THR A 227 -0.99 -7.60 0.91
C THR A 227 -0.69 -8.38 2.17
N THR A 228 -0.20 -9.62 2.04
CA THR A 228 0.22 -10.42 3.19
C THR A 228 1.49 -9.85 3.78
N LEU A 229 1.48 -9.65 5.10
CA LEU A 229 2.61 -9.13 5.86
C LEU A 229 3.37 -10.25 6.56
N GLN A 230 4.69 -10.17 6.57
CA GLN A 230 5.56 -11.09 7.26
C GLN A 230 6.66 -10.34 8.01
N ILE A 231 6.83 -10.62 9.28
CA ILE A 231 7.94 -10.07 10.07
C ILE A 231 9.14 -10.99 9.87
N ARG A 232 10.25 -10.45 9.32
CA ARG A 232 11.50 -11.19 9.04
C ARG A 232 11.30 -12.50 8.25
N ASN A 233 10.29 -12.56 7.38
CA ASN A 233 9.91 -13.78 6.62
C ASN A 233 9.52 -15.01 7.47
N MET A 234 9.10 -14.80 8.72
CA MET A 234 8.77 -15.93 9.63
C MET A 234 7.33 -16.44 9.50
N GLY A 235 6.55 -15.92 8.58
CA GLY A 235 5.13 -16.27 8.41
C GLY A 235 4.18 -15.16 8.85
N THR A 236 2.89 -15.46 8.90
CA THR A 236 1.85 -14.46 9.25
C THR A 236 1.97 -14.06 10.72
N PRO A 237 2.11 -12.76 11.04
CA PRO A 237 2.15 -12.28 12.42
C PRO A 237 0.77 -12.35 13.08
N LEU A 238 0.73 -12.28 14.40
CA LEU A 238 -0.51 -12.04 15.13
C LEU A 238 -0.89 -10.55 15.01
N PHE A 239 -2.15 -10.26 14.75
CA PHE A 239 -2.69 -8.91 14.81
C PHE A 239 -3.41 -8.68 16.13
N VAL A 240 -3.26 -7.48 16.70
CA VAL A 240 -3.96 -7.06 17.92
C VAL A 240 -4.52 -5.67 17.67
N ILE A 241 -5.84 -5.51 17.73
CA ILE A 241 -6.53 -4.26 17.46
C ILE A 241 -7.20 -3.79 18.75
N ASP A 242 -6.79 -2.62 19.26
CA ASP A 242 -7.29 -2.05 20.52
C ASP A 242 -7.31 -3.04 21.68
N GLY A 243 -6.29 -3.93 21.74
CA GLY A 243 -6.13 -4.93 22.78
C GLY A 243 -6.82 -6.28 22.53
N VAL A 244 -7.55 -6.44 21.43
CA VAL A 244 -8.20 -7.71 21.02
C VAL A 244 -7.34 -8.41 19.99
N GLN A 245 -7.04 -9.70 20.22
CA GLN A 245 -6.38 -10.55 19.21
C GLN A 245 -7.29 -10.70 18.00
N SER A 246 -6.73 -10.48 16.83
CA SER A 246 -7.45 -10.40 15.56
C SER A 246 -6.74 -11.18 14.46
N ASP A 247 -7.36 -11.32 13.31
CA ASP A 247 -6.75 -11.92 12.13
C ASP A 247 -6.34 -10.86 11.08
N GLU A 248 -5.63 -11.31 10.04
CA GLU A 248 -5.17 -10.45 8.93
C GLU A 248 -6.34 -9.80 8.19
N GLY A 249 -7.47 -10.51 8.06
CA GLY A 249 -8.67 -9.99 7.43
C GLY A 249 -9.28 -8.83 8.22
N GLN A 250 -9.34 -8.93 9.55
CA GLN A 250 -9.80 -7.85 10.43
C GLN A 250 -8.88 -6.63 10.30
N PHE A 251 -7.56 -6.84 10.33
CA PHE A 251 -6.56 -5.79 10.18
C PHE A 251 -6.65 -5.05 8.83
N ASN A 252 -6.68 -5.80 7.72
CA ASN A 252 -6.72 -5.22 6.38
C ASN A 252 -7.96 -4.38 6.09
N ASN A 253 -8.91 -4.49 6.94
CA ASN A 253 -10.22 -3.95 6.75
C ASN A 253 -10.52 -2.72 7.63
N ILE A 254 -9.62 -2.36 8.55
CA ILE A 254 -9.66 -1.06 9.23
C ILE A 254 -9.41 0.03 8.18
N ASP A 255 -10.08 1.15 8.29
CA ASP A 255 -9.74 2.32 7.50
C ASP A 255 -8.41 2.90 8.05
N PHE A 256 -7.41 3.04 7.19
CA PHE A 256 -6.09 3.53 7.60
C PHE A 256 -6.13 4.96 8.18
N ASN A 257 -7.15 5.76 7.84
CA ASN A 257 -7.36 7.07 8.47
C ASN A 257 -7.92 6.98 9.89
N ASP A 258 -8.43 5.82 10.32
CA ASP A 258 -8.91 5.61 11.70
C ASP A 258 -7.80 5.10 12.63
N ILE A 259 -6.59 4.86 12.09
CA ILE A 259 -5.45 4.37 12.86
C ILE A 259 -4.66 5.54 13.45
N GLU A 260 -4.38 5.47 14.76
CA GLU A 260 -3.48 6.39 15.46
C GLU A 260 -2.03 5.94 15.35
N SER A 261 -1.78 4.64 15.56
CA SER A 261 -0.44 4.08 15.49
C SER A 261 -0.46 2.56 15.24
N ILE A 262 0.61 2.06 14.65
CA ILE A 262 0.88 0.64 14.50
C ILE A 262 2.25 0.35 15.11
N SER A 263 2.30 -0.57 16.08
CA SER A 263 3.52 -1.04 16.73
C SER A 263 3.82 -2.47 16.30
N ILE A 264 5.04 -2.74 15.88
CA ILE A 264 5.46 -4.05 15.41
C ILE A 264 6.46 -4.63 16.41
N LEU A 265 6.03 -5.70 17.08
CA LEU A 265 6.80 -6.43 18.09
C LEU A 265 7.49 -7.60 17.39
N LYS A 266 8.83 -7.60 17.39
CA LYS A 266 9.61 -8.53 16.55
C LYS A 266 10.26 -9.68 17.31
N ASP A 267 10.43 -9.56 18.62
CA ASP A 267 11.22 -10.48 19.44
C ASP A 267 10.48 -10.83 20.74
N ALA A 268 11.23 -10.98 21.83
CA ALA A 268 10.71 -11.31 23.16
C ALA A 268 9.56 -10.42 23.63
N SER A 269 9.48 -9.16 23.13
CA SER A 269 8.35 -8.26 23.39
C SER A 269 6.99 -8.80 22.93
N ALA A 270 6.99 -9.75 21.99
CA ALA A 270 5.78 -10.42 21.50
C ALA A 270 5.30 -11.56 22.42
N SER A 271 6.15 -12.08 23.32
CA SER A 271 5.89 -13.29 24.12
C SER A 271 4.67 -13.20 25.04
N ILE A 272 4.29 -11.99 25.46
CA ILE A 272 3.08 -11.77 26.28
C ILE A 272 1.79 -12.20 25.58
N TYR A 273 1.81 -12.29 24.24
CA TYR A 273 0.70 -12.76 23.42
C TYR A 273 0.70 -14.28 23.17
N GLY A 274 1.66 -15.02 23.75
CA GLY A 274 1.75 -16.47 23.73
C GLY A 274 2.30 -17.06 22.43
N VAL A 275 2.09 -18.35 22.23
CA VAL A 275 2.64 -19.13 21.12
C VAL A 275 2.20 -18.59 19.75
N ARG A 276 1.02 -18.02 19.63
CA ARG A 276 0.53 -17.39 18.40
C ARG A 276 1.38 -16.21 17.92
N ALA A 277 2.14 -15.61 18.83
CA ALA A 277 3.03 -14.49 18.53
C ALA A 277 4.43 -14.92 18.08
N ALA A 278 4.67 -16.22 17.83
CA ALA A 278 5.97 -16.74 17.41
C ALA A 278 6.52 -16.03 16.13
N ASN A 279 5.65 -15.61 15.23
CA ASN A 279 6.00 -14.85 14.02
C ASN A 279 6.00 -13.32 14.24
N GLY A 280 5.95 -12.86 15.51
CA GLY A 280 5.81 -11.45 15.87
C GLY A 280 4.36 -10.99 15.96
N VAL A 281 4.17 -9.74 16.38
CA VAL A 281 2.85 -9.13 16.59
C VAL A 281 2.77 -7.75 15.95
N ILE A 282 1.66 -7.47 15.29
CA ILE A 282 1.29 -6.13 14.80
C ILE A 282 0.18 -5.61 15.70
N VAL A 283 0.49 -4.62 16.54
CA VAL A 283 -0.45 -3.97 17.45
C VAL A 283 -0.96 -2.69 16.82
N VAL A 284 -2.26 -2.59 16.66
CA VAL A 284 -2.95 -1.43 16.09
C VAL A 284 -3.70 -0.69 17.19
N THR A 285 -3.51 0.61 17.25
CA THR A 285 -4.30 1.50 18.10
C THR A 285 -5.12 2.41 17.20
N THR A 286 -6.44 2.42 17.40
CA THR A 286 -7.34 3.28 16.63
C THR A 286 -7.44 4.68 17.26
N LYS A 287 -7.77 5.68 16.45
CA LYS A 287 -7.92 7.08 16.87
C LYS A 287 -8.99 7.23 17.94
N LYS A 288 -8.70 8.04 18.95
CA LYS A 288 -9.61 8.41 20.02
C LYS A 288 -9.74 9.93 20.10
N GLY A 289 -10.81 10.41 20.72
CA GLY A 289 -10.92 11.81 21.07
C GLY A 289 -9.90 12.19 22.16
N LYS A 290 -9.55 13.46 22.23
CA LYS A 290 -8.68 14.02 23.29
C LYS A 290 -9.51 14.79 24.29
N LYS A 291 -9.22 14.63 25.59
CA LYS A 291 -9.89 15.38 26.66
C LYS A 291 -9.67 16.88 26.49
N ASN A 292 -10.65 17.67 26.89
CA ASN A 292 -10.61 19.15 26.83
C ASN A 292 -10.26 19.72 25.46
N THR A 293 -10.71 19.07 24.39
CA THR A 293 -10.45 19.48 23.02
C THR A 293 -11.77 19.79 22.32
N LYS A 294 -11.82 20.93 21.64
CA LYS A 294 -12.99 21.28 20.79
C LYS A 294 -13.20 20.23 19.72
N SER A 295 -14.45 20.04 19.34
CA SER A 295 -14.82 19.16 18.24
C SER A 295 -14.15 19.63 16.95
N THR A 296 -13.45 18.70 16.30
CA THR A 296 -12.79 18.91 14.99
C THR A 296 -13.37 17.94 14.00
N VAL A 297 -13.80 18.46 12.85
CA VAL A 297 -14.25 17.68 11.70
C VAL A 297 -13.13 17.64 10.67
N THR A 298 -12.82 16.45 10.18
CA THR A 298 -11.80 16.23 9.16
C THR A 298 -12.42 15.49 7.98
N LEU A 299 -12.16 15.94 6.77
CA LEU A 299 -12.54 15.28 5.52
C LEU A 299 -11.28 14.93 4.75
N ASN A 300 -11.12 13.63 4.45
CA ASN A 300 -10.06 13.11 3.60
C ASN A 300 -10.69 12.54 2.33
N THR A 301 -10.22 12.97 1.18
CA THR A 301 -10.73 12.47 -0.10
C THR A 301 -9.64 12.44 -1.15
N TYR A 302 -9.68 11.43 -2.01
CA TYR A 302 -8.91 11.42 -3.24
C TYR A 302 -9.69 10.75 -4.37
N TYR A 303 -9.34 11.13 -5.58
CA TYR A 303 -9.76 10.48 -6.82
C TYR A 303 -8.52 10.25 -7.67
N GLY A 304 -8.41 9.07 -8.27
CA GLY A 304 -7.25 8.73 -9.09
C GLY A 304 -7.59 7.62 -10.08
N TRP A 305 -6.61 7.32 -10.91
CA TRP A 305 -6.68 6.23 -11.88
C TRP A 305 -5.56 5.25 -11.60
N GLN A 306 -5.88 3.98 -11.78
CA GLN A 306 -4.91 2.89 -11.71
C GLN A 306 -4.74 2.26 -13.08
N HIS A 307 -3.53 1.86 -13.40
CA HIS A 307 -3.19 1.11 -14.60
C HIS A 307 -2.06 0.14 -14.28
N VAL A 308 -1.91 -0.87 -15.11
CA VAL A 308 -0.78 -1.80 -14.97
C VAL A 308 0.47 -1.09 -15.45
N SER A 309 1.42 -0.86 -14.54
CA SER A 309 2.62 -0.07 -14.81
C SER A 309 3.60 -0.75 -15.76
N ARG A 310 3.60 -2.08 -15.81
CA ARG A 310 4.49 -2.87 -16.67
C ARG A 310 3.88 -4.22 -16.98
N LEU A 311 3.75 -4.50 -18.26
CA LEU A 311 3.45 -5.83 -18.79
C LEU A 311 4.65 -6.31 -19.61
N PRO A 312 4.86 -7.62 -19.73
CA PRO A 312 5.80 -8.14 -20.72
C PRO A 312 5.40 -7.66 -22.11
N GLU A 313 6.35 -7.40 -22.98
CA GLU A 313 6.07 -7.07 -24.37
C GLU A 313 5.75 -8.37 -25.12
N PRO A 314 4.55 -8.52 -25.68
CA PRO A 314 4.17 -9.73 -26.41
C PRO A 314 4.84 -9.77 -27.78
N ALA A 315 5.09 -10.98 -28.30
CA ALA A 315 5.40 -11.14 -29.71
C ALA A 315 4.18 -10.71 -30.53
N ASP A 316 4.39 -9.93 -31.57
CA ASP A 316 3.33 -9.63 -32.54
C ASP A 316 3.00 -10.86 -33.40
N ALA A 317 1.93 -10.76 -34.19
CA ALA A 317 1.47 -11.88 -35.02
C ALA A 317 2.50 -12.33 -36.06
N VAL A 318 3.25 -11.38 -36.62
CA VAL A 318 4.29 -11.68 -37.63
C VAL A 318 5.43 -12.48 -36.99
N THR A 319 5.96 -11.98 -35.90
CA THR A 319 7.01 -12.65 -35.11
C THR A 319 6.56 -14.03 -34.65
N TYR A 320 5.31 -14.15 -34.15
CA TYR A 320 4.76 -15.41 -33.73
C TYR A 320 4.69 -16.44 -34.86
N VAL A 321 4.12 -16.05 -36.02
CA VAL A 321 3.97 -16.94 -37.20
C VAL A 321 5.34 -17.34 -37.75
N GLU A 322 6.27 -16.39 -37.89
CA GLU A 322 7.61 -16.65 -38.37
C GLU A 322 8.36 -17.66 -37.48
N ASN A 323 8.34 -17.47 -36.15
CA ASN A 323 8.95 -18.39 -35.20
C ASN A 323 8.28 -19.77 -35.18
N TYR A 324 6.94 -19.83 -35.39
CA TYR A 324 6.21 -21.09 -35.51
C TYR A 324 6.69 -21.89 -36.72
N ILE A 325 6.73 -21.27 -37.93
CA ILE A 325 7.22 -21.87 -39.15
C ILE A 325 8.67 -22.36 -38.96
N GLN A 326 9.52 -21.52 -38.40
CA GLN A 326 10.92 -21.84 -38.14
C GLN A 326 11.06 -23.04 -37.18
N SER A 327 10.29 -23.08 -36.11
CA SER A 327 10.30 -24.19 -35.15
C SER A 327 9.95 -25.52 -35.79
N GLU A 328 8.93 -25.59 -36.65
CA GLU A 328 8.56 -26.80 -37.35
C GLU A 328 9.61 -27.20 -38.41
N THR A 329 10.19 -26.22 -39.11
CA THR A 329 11.27 -26.43 -40.07
C THR A 329 12.51 -27.04 -39.41
N ILE A 330 12.92 -26.55 -38.25
CA ILE A 330 14.07 -27.11 -37.45
C ILE A 330 13.79 -28.56 -37.07
N GLN A 331 12.54 -28.93 -36.82
CA GLN A 331 12.14 -30.30 -36.50
C GLN A 331 12.02 -31.19 -37.74
N GLY A 332 12.35 -30.70 -38.93
CA GLY A 332 12.22 -31.41 -40.20
C GLY A 332 10.78 -31.60 -40.65
N LYS A 333 9.84 -30.77 -40.17
CA LYS A 333 8.42 -30.81 -40.50
C LYS A 333 8.04 -29.66 -41.40
N THR A 334 7.05 -29.86 -42.24
CA THR A 334 6.35 -28.77 -42.94
C THR A 334 5.37 -28.14 -41.97
N SER A 335 5.35 -26.82 -41.90
CA SER A 335 4.44 -26.11 -41.01
C SER A 335 2.98 -26.49 -41.31
N ARG A 336 2.24 -26.87 -40.24
CA ARG A 336 0.86 -27.37 -40.33
C ARG A 336 -0.19 -26.27 -40.20
N LEU A 337 0.16 -25.18 -39.47
CA LEU A 337 -0.80 -24.12 -39.19
C LEU A 337 -0.60 -22.86 -40.04
N TYR A 338 0.63 -22.59 -40.44
CA TYR A 338 0.96 -21.38 -41.18
C TYR A 338 1.90 -21.69 -42.32
N SER A 339 1.54 -21.22 -43.54
CA SER A 339 2.40 -21.26 -44.71
C SER A 339 3.28 -20.01 -44.80
N LYS A 340 4.23 -20.01 -45.75
CA LYS A 340 4.99 -18.80 -46.07
C LYS A 340 4.11 -17.71 -46.70
N GLU A 341 3.05 -18.10 -47.37
CA GLU A 341 2.06 -17.19 -47.92
C GLU A 341 1.24 -16.53 -46.82
N ASP A 342 0.83 -17.29 -45.79
CA ASP A 342 0.19 -16.73 -44.61
C ASP A 342 1.09 -15.71 -43.90
N LEU A 343 2.39 -15.98 -43.79
CA LEU A 343 3.35 -15.04 -43.19
C LEU A 343 3.36 -13.70 -43.93
N GLU A 344 3.30 -13.71 -45.27
CA GLU A 344 3.25 -12.47 -46.05
C GLU A 344 1.93 -11.73 -45.85
N LYS A 345 0.80 -12.43 -45.69
CA LYS A 345 -0.49 -11.83 -45.35
C LYS A 345 -0.44 -11.18 -43.96
N TRP A 346 0.14 -11.85 -42.97
CA TRP A 346 0.37 -11.28 -41.62
C TRP A 346 1.28 -10.05 -41.65
N ARG A 347 2.31 -10.03 -42.48
CA ARG A 347 3.18 -8.86 -42.68
C ARG A 347 2.45 -7.67 -43.26
N GLN A 348 1.55 -7.90 -44.20
CA GLN A 348 0.70 -6.87 -44.80
C GLN A 348 -0.34 -6.35 -43.77
N GLY A 349 -0.91 -7.24 -42.96
CA GLY A 349 -1.82 -6.90 -41.85
C GLY A 349 -3.13 -6.24 -42.28
N THR A 350 -3.52 -6.33 -43.55
CA THR A 350 -4.68 -5.63 -44.13
C THR A 350 -5.79 -6.57 -44.57
N GLU A 351 -5.45 -7.83 -44.86
CA GLU A 351 -6.41 -8.83 -45.28
C GLU A 351 -7.24 -9.30 -44.08
N LYS A 352 -8.54 -9.49 -44.31
CA LYS A 352 -9.45 -10.00 -43.28
C LYS A 352 -8.97 -11.38 -42.79
N GLY A 353 -8.95 -11.60 -41.48
CA GLY A 353 -8.38 -12.81 -40.88
C GLY A 353 -6.88 -12.73 -40.57
N TYR A 354 -6.15 -11.80 -41.20
CA TYR A 354 -4.70 -11.62 -41.02
C TYR A 354 -4.33 -10.29 -40.39
N VAL A 355 -5.26 -9.65 -39.68
CA VAL A 355 -5.02 -8.41 -38.93
C VAL A 355 -4.53 -8.74 -37.50
N PRO A 356 -3.31 -8.35 -37.12
CA PRO A 356 -2.75 -8.60 -35.81
C PRO A 356 -3.65 -8.06 -34.67
N PHE A 357 -3.66 -8.74 -33.53
CA PHE A 357 -4.42 -8.32 -32.39
C PHE A 357 -3.57 -8.32 -31.10
N ASN A 358 -3.63 -7.24 -30.34
CA ASN A 358 -2.93 -7.10 -29.07
C ASN A 358 -3.89 -7.36 -27.91
N TRP A 359 -3.81 -8.55 -27.33
CA TRP A 359 -4.61 -8.94 -26.17
C TRP A 359 -4.26 -8.17 -24.90
N TYR A 360 -3.03 -7.68 -24.77
CA TYR A 360 -2.61 -6.88 -23.64
C TYR A 360 -3.35 -5.55 -23.58
N ASP A 361 -3.38 -4.81 -24.68
CA ASP A 361 -4.10 -3.53 -24.77
C ASP A 361 -5.62 -3.72 -24.74
N TYR A 362 -6.10 -4.90 -25.14
CA TYR A 362 -7.52 -5.19 -25.09
C TYR A 362 -8.01 -5.52 -23.68
N ILE A 363 -7.27 -6.34 -22.91
CA ILE A 363 -7.69 -6.83 -21.60
C ILE A 363 -7.45 -5.76 -20.53
N TRP A 364 -6.27 -5.11 -20.54
CA TRP A 364 -5.89 -4.17 -19.50
C TRP A 364 -6.33 -2.75 -19.84
N VAL A 365 -7.03 -2.13 -18.90
CA VAL A 365 -7.55 -0.77 -19.03
C VAL A 365 -7.17 0.09 -17.84
N THR A 366 -7.16 1.40 -18.04
CA THR A 366 -7.07 2.35 -16.93
C THR A 366 -8.43 2.45 -16.25
N SER A 367 -8.48 2.29 -14.93
CA SER A 367 -9.71 2.27 -14.14
C SER A 367 -9.67 3.26 -12.98
N PRO A 368 -10.82 3.84 -12.58
CA PRO A 368 -10.87 4.80 -11.49
C PRO A 368 -10.79 4.12 -10.11
N GLN A 369 -10.22 4.87 -9.17
CA GLN A 369 -10.24 4.58 -7.76
C GLN A 369 -10.56 5.87 -7.01
N TYR A 370 -11.48 5.84 -6.06
CA TYR A 370 -11.77 7.00 -5.22
C TYR A 370 -12.05 6.60 -3.78
N TYR A 371 -11.80 7.55 -2.90
CA TYR A 371 -11.92 7.37 -1.47
C TYR A 371 -12.44 8.64 -0.82
N VAL A 372 -13.32 8.47 0.16
CA VAL A 372 -13.85 9.54 1.01
C VAL A 372 -13.91 9.03 2.45
N ASN A 373 -13.37 9.80 3.39
CA ASN A 373 -13.51 9.57 4.83
C ASN A 373 -13.81 10.89 5.51
N ALA A 374 -14.86 10.91 6.31
CA ALA A 374 -15.21 12.03 7.16
C ALA A 374 -15.16 11.57 8.62
N ASN A 375 -14.48 12.33 9.46
CA ASN A 375 -14.41 12.01 10.88
C ASN A 375 -14.62 13.25 11.77
N VAL A 376 -15.09 13.01 12.98
CA VAL A 376 -15.23 14.01 14.03
C VAL A 376 -14.60 13.48 15.32
N SER A 377 -13.80 14.30 15.95
CA SER A 377 -13.17 13.99 17.25
C SER A 377 -13.24 15.18 18.19
N GLY A 378 -13.33 14.91 19.48
CA GLY A 378 -13.37 15.94 20.50
C GLY A 378 -13.47 15.36 21.89
N GLY A 379 -13.60 16.23 22.90
CA GLY A 379 -13.86 15.77 24.26
C GLY A 379 -13.91 16.89 25.29
N SER A 380 -14.63 16.60 26.37
CA SER A 380 -14.66 17.37 27.60
C SER A 380 -13.63 16.84 28.62
N ASP A 381 -13.70 17.30 29.84
CA ASP A 381 -12.96 16.72 30.99
C ASP A 381 -13.36 15.26 31.30
N LYS A 382 -14.63 14.89 31.01
CA LYS A 382 -15.18 13.59 31.37
C LYS A 382 -15.38 12.64 30.20
N ILE A 383 -15.65 13.13 28.99
CA ILE A 383 -15.98 12.29 27.84
C ILE A 383 -15.10 12.72 26.65
N ASN A 384 -14.49 11.76 26.00
CA ASN A 384 -13.84 11.95 24.70
C ASN A 384 -14.42 10.97 23.69
N TYR A 385 -14.47 11.43 22.44
CA TYR A 385 -15.10 10.67 21.36
C TYR A 385 -14.36 10.85 20.04
N TYR A 386 -14.41 9.80 19.24
CA TYR A 386 -14.03 9.77 17.83
C TYR A 386 -15.12 9.02 17.07
N PHE A 387 -15.56 9.56 15.94
CA PHE A 387 -16.48 8.92 15.02
C PHE A 387 -16.00 9.15 13.60
N SER A 388 -16.01 8.12 12.75
CA SER A 388 -15.71 8.25 11.33
C SER A 388 -16.65 7.41 10.47
N VAL A 389 -16.81 7.86 9.22
CA VAL A 389 -17.43 7.12 8.13
C VAL A 389 -16.53 7.20 6.91
N GLY A 390 -16.34 6.07 6.23
CA GLY A 390 -15.48 5.96 5.06
C GLY A 390 -16.13 5.20 3.91
N HIS A 391 -15.80 5.58 2.69
CA HIS A 391 -16.16 4.86 1.47
C HIS A 391 -14.96 4.76 0.54
N MET A 392 -14.72 3.56 0.02
CA MET A 392 -13.69 3.24 -0.97
C MET A 392 -14.35 2.55 -2.15
N ASN A 393 -14.03 2.99 -3.35
CA ASN A 393 -14.33 2.29 -4.60
C ASN A 393 -13.04 2.06 -5.38
N GLN A 394 -12.83 0.85 -5.82
CA GLN A 394 -11.73 0.46 -6.70
C GLN A 394 -12.29 -0.38 -7.83
N GLU A 395 -12.26 0.13 -9.05
CA GLU A 395 -12.67 -0.61 -10.23
C GLU A 395 -11.53 -1.51 -10.73
N SER A 396 -11.88 -2.56 -11.45
CA SER A 396 -10.89 -3.49 -12.02
C SER A 396 -10.14 -2.86 -13.18
N ALA A 397 -8.84 -3.13 -13.27
CA ALA A 397 -8.04 -2.81 -14.44
C ALA A 397 -8.24 -3.82 -15.60
N ILE A 398 -9.07 -4.84 -15.42
CA ILE A 398 -9.48 -5.77 -16.49
C ILE A 398 -10.75 -5.23 -17.14
N ARG A 399 -10.76 -5.17 -18.46
CA ARG A 399 -11.91 -4.72 -19.26
C ARG A 399 -13.18 -5.51 -18.92
N ASN A 400 -14.30 -4.83 -18.79
CA ASN A 400 -15.63 -5.36 -18.48
C ASN A 400 -15.76 -6.03 -17.10
N TYR A 401 -14.74 -5.97 -16.27
CA TYR A 401 -14.78 -6.44 -14.89
C TYR A 401 -15.30 -5.35 -13.97
N GLY A 402 -15.95 -5.75 -12.89
CA GLY A 402 -16.38 -4.84 -11.83
C GLY A 402 -15.22 -4.45 -10.91
N GLY A 403 -15.46 -4.46 -9.62
CA GLY A 403 -14.46 -4.03 -8.68
C GLY A 403 -14.90 -4.25 -7.25
N MET A 404 -14.29 -3.50 -6.35
CA MET A 404 -14.55 -3.55 -4.92
C MET A 404 -15.13 -2.23 -4.42
N LYS A 405 -16.20 -2.32 -3.63
CA LYS A 405 -16.74 -1.22 -2.83
C LYS A 405 -16.62 -1.57 -1.35
N ARG A 406 -16.20 -0.60 -0.55
CA ARG A 406 -16.08 -0.77 0.89
C ARG A 406 -16.66 0.44 1.63
N TYR A 407 -17.43 0.17 2.67
CA TYR A 407 -17.97 1.16 3.60
C TYR A 407 -17.44 0.84 4.99
N ASN A 408 -16.95 1.83 5.69
CA ASN A 408 -16.40 1.73 7.04
C ASN A 408 -17.13 2.68 7.98
N VAL A 409 -17.32 2.22 9.22
CA VAL A 409 -17.77 3.05 10.35
C VAL A 409 -16.88 2.74 11.52
N GLN A 410 -16.36 3.77 12.20
CA GLN A 410 -15.58 3.65 13.44
C GLN A 410 -16.17 4.58 14.49
N MET A 411 -16.30 4.08 15.72
CA MET A 411 -16.71 4.87 16.88
C MET A 411 -15.90 4.47 18.10
N ASN A 412 -15.29 5.44 18.74
CA ASN A 412 -14.56 5.27 19.99
C ASN A 412 -15.06 6.33 21.00
N VAL A 413 -15.55 5.88 22.13
CA VAL A 413 -16.02 6.75 23.21
C VAL A 413 -15.41 6.29 24.53
N GLU A 414 -14.86 7.21 25.29
CA GLU A 414 -14.39 6.96 26.65
C GLU A 414 -15.03 7.96 27.62
N ALA A 415 -15.52 7.48 28.74
CA ALA A 415 -16.15 8.29 29.78
C ALA A 415 -15.51 8.05 31.15
N GLN A 416 -15.12 9.13 31.84
CA GLN A 416 -14.73 9.14 33.21
C GLN A 416 -16.00 9.25 34.06
N VAL A 417 -16.48 8.12 34.58
CA VAL A 417 -17.75 8.04 35.33
C VAL A 417 -17.57 8.62 36.74
N THR A 418 -16.47 8.27 37.41
CA THR A 418 -16.00 8.86 38.68
C THR A 418 -14.50 9.08 38.57
N ASP A 419 -13.88 9.71 39.59
CA ASP A 419 -12.43 9.93 39.62
C ASP A 419 -11.62 8.62 39.53
N LYS A 420 -12.23 7.49 39.92
CA LYS A 420 -11.59 6.17 39.94
C LYS A 420 -12.13 5.21 38.88
N PHE A 421 -13.25 5.52 38.22
CA PHE A 421 -13.91 4.59 37.33
C PHE A 421 -14.06 5.18 35.94
N LYS A 422 -13.47 4.51 34.94
CA LYS A 422 -13.54 4.84 33.51
C LYS A 422 -14.15 3.68 32.75
N ILE A 423 -15.01 4.00 31.81
CA ILE A 423 -15.55 3.06 30.82
C ILE A 423 -15.20 3.53 29.41
N GLY A 424 -15.11 2.58 28.49
CA GLY A 424 -14.87 2.85 27.09
C GLY A 424 -15.63 1.88 26.18
N MET A 425 -15.95 2.35 25.00
CA MET A 425 -16.55 1.56 23.94
C MET A 425 -15.81 1.86 22.64
N ASN A 426 -15.37 0.80 21.96
CA ASN A 426 -14.83 0.86 20.61
C ASN A 426 -15.73 0.01 19.72
N MET A 427 -16.25 0.58 18.64
CA MET A 427 -17.05 -0.11 17.67
C MET A 427 -16.52 0.16 16.27
N ASN A 428 -16.34 -0.89 15.49
CA ASN A 428 -16.11 -0.75 14.04
C ASN A 428 -17.09 -1.64 13.28
N GLY A 429 -17.55 -1.11 12.17
CA GLY A 429 -18.43 -1.81 11.24
C GLY A 429 -17.92 -1.66 9.82
N ARG A 430 -18.17 -2.68 8.98
CA ARG A 430 -17.76 -2.64 7.60
C ARG A 430 -18.60 -3.51 6.71
N ILE A 431 -18.81 -3.02 5.48
CA ILE A 431 -19.36 -3.79 4.36
C ILE A 431 -18.33 -3.73 3.23
N LYS A 432 -17.91 -4.89 2.73
CA LYS A 432 -17.07 -5.04 1.55
C LYS A 432 -17.86 -5.81 0.50
N GLN A 433 -17.94 -5.29 -0.70
CA GLN A 433 -18.61 -5.91 -1.84
C GLN A 433 -17.60 -6.05 -2.97
N LEU A 434 -17.45 -7.26 -3.49
CA LEU A 434 -16.68 -7.56 -4.70
C LEU A 434 -17.67 -8.04 -5.76
N LYS A 435 -17.55 -7.52 -6.97
CA LYS A 435 -18.39 -7.91 -8.09
C LYS A 435 -17.55 -8.07 -9.35
N ASN A 436 -17.61 -9.27 -9.95
CA ASN A 436 -16.94 -9.61 -11.19
C ASN A 436 -17.88 -10.40 -12.09
N PRO A 437 -17.61 -10.53 -13.40
CA PRO A 437 -18.25 -11.54 -14.22
C PRO A 437 -17.99 -12.94 -13.67
N GLY A 438 -18.93 -13.86 -13.78
CA GLY A 438 -18.70 -15.27 -13.45
C GLY A 438 -17.70 -15.89 -14.40
N VAL A 439 -16.75 -16.69 -13.88
CA VAL A 439 -15.74 -17.39 -14.68
C VAL A 439 -15.82 -18.88 -14.43
N PRO A 440 -16.14 -19.70 -15.45
CA PRO A 440 -16.41 -21.10 -15.26
C PRO A 440 -15.29 -21.88 -14.60
N GLY A 441 -15.62 -22.46 -13.43
CA GLY A 441 -14.87 -23.55 -12.82
C GLY A 441 -13.55 -23.20 -12.14
N THR A 442 -13.19 -21.92 -12.00
CA THR A 442 -11.94 -21.51 -11.37
C THR A 442 -12.00 -20.07 -10.81
N ASP A 443 -10.84 -19.54 -10.42
CA ASP A 443 -10.70 -18.18 -9.93
C ASP A 443 -11.10 -17.13 -10.98
N ASP A 444 -12.10 -16.33 -10.64
CA ASP A 444 -12.74 -15.33 -11.50
C ASP A 444 -11.80 -14.23 -12.00
N TYR A 445 -10.63 -14.06 -11.40
CA TYR A 445 -9.65 -13.05 -11.78
C TYR A 445 -8.43 -13.63 -12.48
N SER A 446 -7.99 -14.81 -12.09
CA SER A 446 -6.77 -15.45 -12.62
C SER A 446 -6.90 -15.82 -14.10
N ASN A 447 -8.05 -16.33 -14.53
CA ASN A 447 -8.24 -16.76 -15.90
C ASN A 447 -8.24 -15.62 -16.93
N PRO A 448 -8.96 -14.49 -16.73
CA PRO A 448 -8.83 -13.33 -17.61
C PRO A 448 -7.41 -12.76 -17.65
N THR A 449 -6.74 -12.75 -16.49
CA THR A 449 -5.32 -12.35 -16.44
C THR A 449 -4.45 -13.29 -17.25
N ALA A 450 -4.67 -14.62 -17.13
CA ALA A 450 -3.94 -15.62 -17.89
C ALA A 450 -4.24 -15.54 -19.40
N ALA A 451 -5.44 -15.13 -19.82
CA ALA A 451 -5.78 -14.91 -21.22
C ALA A 451 -4.85 -13.91 -21.92
N THR A 452 -4.32 -12.93 -21.17
CA THR A 452 -3.30 -11.99 -21.68
C THR A 452 -2.09 -12.72 -22.26
N TYR A 453 -1.67 -13.83 -21.64
CA TYR A 453 -0.47 -14.60 -22.02
C TYR A 453 -0.77 -15.81 -22.89
N ARG A 454 -2.01 -16.31 -22.85
CA ARG A 454 -2.43 -17.54 -23.54
C ARG A 454 -3.05 -17.28 -24.87
N ASN A 455 -3.75 -16.17 -25.04
CA ASN A 455 -4.37 -15.82 -26.31
C ASN A 455 -3.30 -15.42 -27.32
N LEU A 456 -3.37 -16.03 -28.50
CA LEU A 456 -2.39 -15.79 -29.55
C LEU A 456 -2.64 -14.45 -30.25
N PRO A 457 -1.59 -13.76 -30.71
CA PRO A 457 -1.73 -12.48 -31.44
C PRO A 457 -2.37 -12.65 -32.83
N THR A 458 -2.50 -13.88 -33.31
CA THR A 458 -3.21 -14.25 -34.52
C THR A 458 -4.70 -14.49 -34.32
N VAL A 459 -5.17 -14.53 -33.08
CA VAL A 459 -6.60 -14.75 -32.77
C VAL A 459 -7.23 -13.43 -32.36
N ARG A 460 -8.30 -13.06 -33.03
CA ARG A 460 -9.10 -11.87 -32.76
C ARG A 460 -10.21 -12.19 -31.73
N PRO A 461 -10.81 -11.19 -31.08
CA PRO A 461 -11.88 -11.40 -30.10
C PRO A 461 -13.09 -12.15 -30.64
N PHE A 462 -13.47 -11.89 -31.88
CA PHE A 462 -14.65 -12.44 -32.49
C PHE A 462 -14.29 -13.14 -33.82
N ALA A 463 -14.93 -14.26 -34.07
CA ALA A 463 -14.77 -14.99 -35.31
C ALA A 463 -15.22 -14.10 -36.52
N ASN A 464 -14.33 -13.93 -37.48
CA ASN A 464 -14.56 -13.08 -38.66
C ASN A 464 -14.99 -11.63 -38.29
N ASP A 465 -14.51 -11.12 -37.10
CA ASP A 465 -14.85 -9.81 -36.53
C ASP A 465 -16.36 -9.57 -36.29
N ASN A 466 -17.15 -10.62 -36.25
CA ASN A 466 -18.57 -10.52 -35.93
C ASN A 466 -18.81 -10.61 -34.40
N PRO A 467 -19.30 -9.55 -33.77
CA PRO A 467 -19.45 -9.47 -32.28
C PRO A 467 -20.43 -10.51 -31.73
N ASN A 468 -21.26 -11.12 -32.53
CA ASN A 468 -22.19 -12.17 -32.12
C ASN A 468 -21.50 -13.54 -31.92
N TYR A 469 -20.29 -13.72 -32.46
CA TYR A 469 -19.59 -14.99 -32.48
C TYR A 469 -18.21 -14.87 -31.77
N PRO A 470 -18.12 -15.04 -30.44
CA PRO A 470 -16.86 -15.07 -29.72
C PRO A 470 -15.90 -16.09 -30.34
N ALA A 471 -14.66 -15.67 -30.63
CA ALA A 471 -13.68 -16.57 -31.24
C ALA A 471 -13.14 -17.58 -30.25
N SER A 472 -12.94 -18.82 -30.67
CA SER A 472 -12.16 -19.83 -29.95
C SER A 472 -10.68 -19.48 -29.94
N VAL A 473 -9.99 -19.66 -28.81
CA VAL A 473 -8.56 -19.36 -28.64
C VAL A 473 -7.64 -20.58 -28.71
N GLY A 474 -8.20 -21.76 -28.96
CA GLY A 474 -7.42 -22.99 -29.11
C GLY A 474 -6.83 -23.58 -27.81
N SER A 475 -6.86 -22.84 -26.70
CA SER A 475 -6.49 -23.29 -25.35
C SER A 475 -7.73 -23.40 -24.46
N ASP A 476 -7.60 -24.05 -23.29
CA ASP A 476 -8.66 -24.15 -22.28
C ASP A 476 -10.04 -24.57 -22.86
N ASN A 477 -10.07 -25.60 -23.68
CA ASN A 477 -11.26 -26.06 -24.44
C ASN A 477 -11.88 -24.98 -25.36
N GLY A 478 -11.06 -24.08 -25.88
CA GLY A 478 -11.48 -22.98 -26.73
C GLY A 478 -12.05 -21.77 -25.99
N LEU A 479 -12.10 -21.79 -24.67
CA LEU A 479 -12.66 -20.72 -23.86
C LEU A 479 -11.84 -19.42 -23.99
N ASN A 480 -12.49 -18.35 -24.40
CA ASN A 480 -11.87 -17.04 -24.52
C ASN A 480 -12.16 -16.18 -23.29
N PHE A 481 -11.39 -16.36 -22.24
CA PHE A 481 -11.54 -15.64 -20.98
C PHE A 481 -11.35 -14.12 -21.11
N GLY A 482 -10.61 -13.67 -22.13
CA GLY A 482 -10.42 -12.23 -22.40
C GLY A 482 -11.69 -11.49 -22.84
N LEU A 483 -12.74 -12.21 -23.22
CA LEU A 483 -14.01 -11.65 -23.67
C LEU A 483 -15.11 -11.67 -22.63
N LEU A 484 -14.88 -12.26 -21.46
CA LEU A 484 -15.90 -12.42 -20.44
C LEU A 484 -16.40 -11.06 -19.93
N ASN A 485 -17.70 -11.01 -19.69
CA ASN A 485 -18.42 -9.88 -19.12
C ASN A 485 -19.68 -10.37 -18.41
N PHE A 486 -20.36 -9.48 -17.69
CA PHE A 486 -21.57 -9.83 -16.94
C PHE A 486 -22.70 -10.42 -17.78
N GLU A 487 -22.84 -10.01 -19.02
CA GLU A 487 -23.87 -10.50 -19.93
C GLU A 487 -23.57 -11.92 -20.43
N LYS A 488 -22.31 -12.17 -20.80
CA LYS A 488 -21.92 -13.45 -21.43
C LYS A 488 -21.66 -14.56 -20.42
N SER A 489 -21.08 -14.25 -19.27
CA SER A 489 -20.58 -15.25 -18.34
C SER A 489 -21.26 -15.26 -16.97
N GLY A 490 -22.17 -14.33 -16.74
CA GLY A 490 -22.89 -14.24 -15.47
C GLY A 490 -22.21 -13.33 -14.45
N THR A 491 -22.45 -13.58 -13.15
CA THR A 491 -22.05 -12.66 -12.09
C THR A 491 -21.47 -13.41 -10.90
N PHE A 492 -20.30 -13.03 -10.46
CA PHE A 492 -19.72 -13.37 -9.18
C PHE A 492 -19.88 -12.18 -8.23
N GLU A 493 -20.60 -12.36 -7.13
CA GLU A 493 -20.81 -11.34 -6.09
C GLU A 493 -20.42 -11.91 -4.73
N ASP A 494 -19.43 -11.30 -4.08
CA ASP A 494 -19.01 -11.63 -2.72
C ASP A 494 -19.21 -10.41 -1.80
N THR A 495 -20.05 -10.58 -0.78
CA THR A 495 -20.37 -9.53 0.18
C THR A 495 -20.02 -9.97 1.59
N TRP A 496 -19.08 -9.25 2.20
CA TRP A 496 -18.72 -9.37 3.61
C TRP A 496 -19.33 -8.24 4.43
N ARG A 497 -19.96 -8.58 5.55
CA ARG A 497 -20.47 -7.64 6.56
C ARG A 497 -19.80 -7.98 7.87
N MET A 498 -19.25 -7.00 8.56
CA MET A 498 -18.48 -7.19 9.79
C MET A 498 -18.83 -6.12 10.79
N ALA A 499 -18.89 -6.52 12.05
CA ALA A 499 -19.04 -5.64 13.19
C ALA A 499 -18.18 -6.13 14.35
N GLN A 500 -17.48 -5.24 15.02
CA GLN A 500 -16.77 -5.50 16.24
C GLN A 500 -17.17 -4.47 17.30
N LEU A 501 -17.46 -4.93 18.48
CA LEU A 501 -17.78 -4.13 19.66
C LEU A 501 -16.84 -4.53 20.79
N ASN A 502 -16.08 -3.57 21.33
CA ASN A 502 -15.23 -3.77 22.49
C ASN A 502 -15.72 -2.85 23.61
N LEU A 503 -16.03 -3.41 24.74
CA LEU A 503 -16.37 -2.70 25.96
C LEU A 503 -15.19 -2.78 26.94
N ASN A 504 -14.77 -1.65 27.45
CA ASN A 504 -13.62 -1.54 28.35
C ASN A 504 -14.06 -0.89 29.67
N ALA A 505 -13.56 -1.41 30.78
CA ALA A 505 -13.74 -0.83 32.09
C ALA A 505 -12.38 -0.77 32.83
N GLU A 506 -12.12 0.33 33.49
CA GLU A 506 -10.92 0.52 34.34
C GLU A 506 -11.34 1.12 35.68
N TYR A 507 -10.93 0.48 36.78
CA TYR A 507 -11.18 0.94 38.12
C TYR A 507 -9.87 1.08 38.92
N GLU A 508 -9.56 2.27 39.41
CA GLU A 508 -8.41 2.51 40.25
C GLU A 508 -8.74 2.13 41.71
N ILE A 509 -8.24 0.97 42.13
CA ILE A 509 -8.45 0.42 43.47
C ILE A 509 -7.76 1.32 44.52
N ILE A 510 -6.46 1.51 44.34
CA ILE A 510 -5.61 2.45 45.03
C ILE A 510 -4.69 3.13 44.04
N LYS A 511 -4.08 4.26 44.40
CA LYS A 511 -3.18 4.99 43.50
C LYS A 511 -2.09 4.08 42.91
N GLY A 512 -2.14 3.94 41.60
CA GLY A 512 -1.23 3.11 40.80
C GLY A 512 -1.66 1.65 40.64
N LEU A 513 -2.68 1.14 41.36
CA LEU A 513 -3.22 -0.22 41.16
C LEU A 513 -4.59 -0.15 40.52
N LYS A 514 -4.73 -0.72 39.33
CA LYS A 514 -5.92 -0.67 38.53
C LYS A 514 -6.42 -2.07 38.17
N ALA A 515 -7.73 -2.30 38.32
CA ALA A 515 -8.40 -3.43 37.71
C ALA A 515 -8.92 -2.99 36.34
N LYS A 516 -8.68 -3.80 35.32
CA LYS A 516 -9.15 -3.57 33.94
C LYS A 516 -9.92 -4.77 33.46
N ALA A 517 -10.98 -4.53 32.69
CA ALA A 517 -11.75 -5.55 32.01
C ALA A 517 -12.01 -5.12 30.58
N LEU A 518 -11.92 -6.06 29.65
CA LEU A 518 -12.28 -5.91 28.25
C LEU A 518 -13.20 -7.07 27.87
N PHE A 519 -14.30 -6.73 27.24
CA PHE A 519 -15.19 -7.67 26.57
C PHE A 519 -15.28 -7.29 25.09
N GLY A 520 -14.93 -8.22 24.20
CA GLY A 520 -15.00 -8.05 22.76
C GLY A 520 -16.00 -9.02 22.13
N TYR A 521 -16.82 -8.50 21.23
CA TYR A 521 -17.69 -9.29 20.38
C TYR A 521 -17.38 -8.95 18.94
N TYR A 522 -17.01 -9.94 18.14
CA TYR A 522 -16.81 -9.82 16.69
C TYR A 522 -17.79 -10.71 15.96
N PHE A 523 -18.45 -10.14 14.97
CA PHE A 523 -19.31 -10.85 14.03
C PHE A 523 -18.93 -10.48 12.60
N ALA A 524 -18.81 -11.50 11.74
CA ALA A 524 -18.66 -11.30 10.30
C ALA A 524 -19.56 -12.29 9.57
N SER A 525 -20.17 -11.87 8.47
CA SER A 525 -20.91 -12.75 7.57
C SER A 525 -20.45 -12.58 6.13
N GLU A 526 -20.29 -13.69 5.44
CA GLU A 526 -20.05 -13.79 4.01
C GLU A 526 -21.31 -14.28 3.31
N LEU A 527 -21.67 -13.58 2.25
CA LEU A 527 -22.64 -14.05 1.28
C LEU A 527 -21.99 -13.99 -0.11
N LEU A 528 -21.63 -15.14 -0.62
CA LEU A 528 -21.14 -15.29 -1.97
C LEU A 528 -22.25 -15.88 -2.83
N ASN A 529 -22.51 -15.23 -3.98
CA ASN A 529 -23.38 -15.76 -5.04
C ASN A 529 -22.58 -15.75 -6.34
N ASN A 530 -22.37 -16.92 -6.91
CA ASN A 530 -21.76 -17.08 -8.21
C ASN A 530 -22.75 -17.67 -9.19
N GLN A 531 -22.99 -16.96 -10.28
CA GLN A 531 -23.90 -17.36 -11.36
C GLN A 531 -23.07 -17.41 -12.63
N GLU A 532 -22.64 -18.58 -13.03
CA GLU A 532 -21.90 -18.79 -14.25
C GLU A 532 -22.85 -19.22 -15.37
N TYR A 533 -22.74 -18.58 -16.52
CA TYR A 533 -23.59 -18.84 -17.66
C TYR A 533 -22.93 -19.79 -18.65
N THR A 534 -23.75 -20.53 -19.40
CA THR A 534 -23.32 -21.21 -20.61
C THR A 534 -23.02 -20.17 -21.68
N TYR A 535 -21.97 -20.35 -22.44
CA TYR A 535 -21.68 -19.59 -23.64
C TYR A 535 -20.89 -20.44 -24.65
N ARG A 536 -20.97 -20.04 -25.92
CA ARG A 536 -20.35 -20.76 -27.03
C ARG A 536 -19.21 -19.93 -27.63
N VAL A 537 -18.22 -20.62 -28.23
CA VAL A 537 -17.13 -20.04 -29.00
C VAL A 537 -17.10 -20.64 -30.41
N TYR A 538 -16.67 -19.84 -31.35
CA TYR A 538 -16.85 -20.13 -32.78
C TYR A 538 -15.53 -19.98 -33.52
N ARG A 539 -15.42 -20.72 -34.62
CA ARG A 539 -14.46 -20.52 -35.70
C ARG A 539 -15.22 -20.14 -36.93
N TYR A 540 -14.72 -19.19 -37.68
CA TYR A 540 -15.27 -18.89 -38.99
C TYR A 540 -14.62 -19.81 -40.06
N ASP A 541 -15.43 -20.40 -40.93
CA ASP A 541 -15.02 -21.22 -42.07
C ASP A 541 -15.25 -20.40 -43.32
N GLU A 542 -14.16 -20.00 -43.98
CA GLU A 542 -14.21 -19.18 -45.20
C GLU A 542 -14.74 -19.94 -46.40
N ALA A 543 -14.56 -21.28 -46.42
CA ALA A 543 -14.98 -22.09 -47.57
C ALA A 543 -16.50 -22.26 -47.66
N THR A 544 -17.17 -22.26 -46.47
CA THR A 544 -18.63 -22.43 -46.38
C THR A 544 -19.36 -21.14 -46.01
N ASP A 545 -18.63 -20.07 -45.66
CA ASP A 545 -19.14 -18.80 -45.09
C ASP A 545 -19.99 -19.05 -43.84
N GLU A 546 -19.55 -19.98 -42.97
CA GLU A 546 -20.27 -20.38 -41.77
C GLU A 546 -19.49 -20.12 -40.46
N TYR A 547 -20.23 -19.88 -39.39
CA TYR A 547 -19.69 -19.82 -38.05
C TYR A 547 -19.85 -21.17 -37.34
N VAL A 548 -18.80 -21.95 -37.31
CA VAL A 548 -18.77 -23.29 -36.72
C VAL A 548 -18.62 -23.21 -35.22
N ASP A 549 -19.59 -23.75 -34.47
CA ASP A 549 -19.49 -23.93 -33.05
C ASP A 549 -18.39 -24.95 -32.72
N VAL A 550 -17.36 -24.55 -31.98
CA VAL A 550 -16.20 -25.40 -31.69
C VAL A 550 -16.04 -25.66 -30.20
N GLY A 551 -16.99 -25.22 -29.36
CA GLY A 551 -16.93 -25.46 -27.91
C GLY A 551 -17.49 -24.32 -27.08
N GLY A 552 -16.99 -24.19 -25.88
CA GLY A 552 -17.42 -23.19 -24.91
C GLY A 552 -17.82 -23.81 -23.59
N ARG A 553 -18.55 -23.08 -22.76
CA ARG A 553 -19.09 -23.58 -21.50
C ARG A 553 -20.48 -24.19 -21.75
N ALA A 554 -20.59 -25.50 -21.57
CA ALA A 554 -21.84 -26.23 -21.84
C ALA A 554 -22.78 -26.23 -20.62
N SER A 555 -22.24 -26.18 -19.40
CA SER A 555 -23.02 -26.24 -18.15
C SER A 555 -22.97 -24.92 -17.43
N ALA A 556 -24.12 -24.37 -17.10
CA ALA A 556 -24.23 -23.24 -16.19
C ALA A 556 -24.02 -23.70 -14.75
N TRP A 557 -23.51 -22.81 -13.89
CA TRP A 557 -23.34 -23.08 -12.45
C TRP A 557 -24.04 -22.04 -11.61
N ARG A 558 -24.48 -22.52 -10.44
CA ARG A 558 -24.96 -21.65 -9.35
C ARG A 558 -24.26 -22.07 -8.10
N GLU A 559 -23.53 -21.15 -7.51
CA GLU A 559 -22.88 -21.37 -6.22
C GLU A 559 -23.37 -20.35 -5.21
N ARG A 560 -23.58 -20.79 -4.01
CA ARG A 560 -23.88 -19.94 -2.86
C ARG A 560 -23.08 -20.36 -1.64
N THR A 561 -22.33 -19.44 -1.07
CA THR A 561 -21.72 -19.59 0.25
C THR A 561 -22.44 -18.70 1.24
N ASN A 562 -22.81 -19.28 2.38
CA ASN A 562 -23.15 -18.55 3.59
C ASN A 562 -22.16 -18.97 4.66
N ALA A 563 -21.36 -18.06 5.11
CA ALA A 563 -20.44 -18.28 6.21
C ALA A 563 -20.55 -17.13 7.22
N TYR A 564 -20.33 -17.43 8.48
CA TYR A 564 -20.17 -16.39 9.47
C TYR A 564 -19.06 -16.73 10.47
N VAL A 565 -18.55 -15.71 11.12
CA VAL A 565 -17.61 -15.80 12.22
C VAL A 565 -18.24 -15.10 13.40
N GLU A 566 -18.29 -15.78 14.52
CA GLU A 566 -18.65 -15.20 15.79
C GLU A 566 -17.51 -15.42 16.77
N GLU A 567 -16.98 -14.33 17.34
CA GLU A 567 -15.86 -14.42 18.29
C GLU A 567 -16.16 -13.60 19.55
N LEU A 568 -16.03 -14.24 20.69
CA LEU A 568 -16.13 -13.65 22.03
C LEU A 568 -14.73 -13.59 22.64
N THR A 569 -14.31 -12.42 23.05
CA THR A 569 -13.06 -12.20 23.78
C THR A 569 -13.38 -11.60 25.15
N SER A 570 -12.83 -12.19 26.20
CA SER A 570 -12.86 -11.63 27.55
C SER A 570 -11.45 -11.52 28.11
N ASN A 571 -11.11 -10.37 28.66
CA ASN A 571 -9.80 -10.13 29.26
C ASN A 571 -9.96 -9.36 30.57
N ILE A 572 -9.38 -9.87 31.65
CA ILE A 572 -9.41 -9.25 32.97
C ILE A 572 -7.95 -9.11 33.44
N GLN A 573 -7.60 -7.94 33.94
CA GLN A 573 -6.22 -7.62 34.35
C GLN A 573 -6.18 -6.87 35.68
N LEU A 574 -5.11 -7.09 36.40
CA LEU A 574 -4.67 -6.26 37.50
C LEU A 574 -3.34 -5.64 37.10
N ALA A 575 -3.30 -4.32 37.00
CA ALA A 575 -2.12 -3.55 36.59
C ALA A 575 -1.66 -2.64 37.69
N TYR A 576 -0.35 -2.64 37.97
CA TYR A 576 0.29 -1.78 38.94
C TYR A 576 1.37 -0.93 38.31
N GLU A 577 1.29 0.38 38.48
CA GLU A 577 2.27 1.34 37.99
C GLU A 577 2.63 2.32 39.08
N LYS A 578 3.92 2.44 39.38
CA LYS A 578 4.42 3.37 40.39
C LYS A 578 5.84 3.83 40.10
N ALA A 579 6.05 5.14 40.16
CA ALA A 579 7.38 5.74 40.15
C ALA A 579 7.68 6.33 41.54
N PHE A 580 8.90 6.11 42.07
CA PHE A 580 9.39 6.63 43.34
C PHE A 580 10.89 6.87 43.27
N GLY A 581 11.30 8.13 43.42
CA GLY A 581 12.68 8.54 43.20
C GLY A 581 13.17 8.17 41.79
N ALA A 582 14.30 7.48 41.69
CA ALA A 582 14.85 6.98 40.44
C ALA A 582 14.25 5.64 39.96
N HIS A 583 13.33 5.07 40.71
CA HIS A 583 12.74 3.76 40.45
C HIS A 583 11.37 3.89 39.77
N SER A 584 11.09 3.06 38.76
CA SER A 584 9.78 2.88 38.16
C SER A 584 9.45 1.40 38.04
N ILE A 585 8.28 1.01 38.48
CA ILE A 585 7.75 -0.35 38.41
C ILE A 585 6.47 -0.31 37.60
N ASN A 586 6.35 -1.25 36.65
CA ASN A 586 5.12 -1.50 35.93
C ASN A 586 4.90 -3.01 35.86
N ALA A 587 3.80 -3.49 36.40
CA ALA A 587 3.48 -4.90 36.46
C ALA A 587 2.03 -5.16 36.05
N VAL A 588 1.78 -6.27 35.38
CA VAL A 588 0.44 -6.72 35.02
C VAL A 588 0.35 -8.23 35.23
N ILE A 589 -0.77 -8.67 35.76
CA ILE A 589 -1.24 -10.06 35.68
C ILE A 589 -2.63 -10.05 35.09
N GLY A 590 -2.92 -11.00 34.20
CA GLY A 590 -4.19 -11.03 33.50
C GLY A 590 -4.63 -12.44 33.12
N PHE A 591 -5.91 -12.53 32.80
CA PHE A 591 -6.56 -13.71 32.26
C PHE A 591 -7.30 -13.34 30.99
N GLU A 592 -7.16 -14.15 29.94
CA GLU A 592 -7.82 -13.98 28.65
C GLU A 592 -8.55 -15.27 28.26
N ALA A 593 -9.75 -15.14 27.74
CA ALA A 593 -10.51 -16.23 27.16
C ALA A 593 -11.09 -15.79 25.82
N ILE A 594 -10.95 -16.65 24.82
CA ILE A 594 -11.43 -16.42 23.46
C ILE A 594 -12.20 -17.65 23.00
N LYS A 595 -13.42 -17.45 22.50
CA LYS A 595 -14.21 -18.47 21.83
C LYS A 595 -14.58 -17.96 20.43
N ARG A 596 -14.37 -18.80 19.42
CA ARG A 596 -14.65 -18.48 18.02
C ARG A 596 -15.40 -19.62 17.36
N ASP A 597 -16.51 -19.30 16.71
CA ASP A 597 -17.32 -20.21 15.92
C ASP A 597 -17.29 -19.76 14.46
N THR A 598 -17.08 -20.70 13.52
CA THR A 598 -16.93 -20.41 12.09
C THR A 598 -17.73 -21.40 11.22
N PRO A 599 -19.06 -21.45 11.35
CA PRO A 599 -19.87 -22.29 10.49
C PRO A 599 -19.89 -21.76 9.05
N LYS A 600 -19.94 -22.68 8.10
CA LYS A 600 -20.02 -22.39 6.67
C LYS A 600 -20.94 -23.39 6.01
N SER A 601 -21.82 -22.92 5.14
CA SER A 601 -22.53 -23.75 4.17
C SER A 601 -22.23 -23.28 2.76
N TRP A 602 -22.00 -24.22 1.86
CA TRP A 602 -21.77 -24.00 0.45
C TRP A 602 -22.65 -24.94 -0.36
N LEU A 603 -23.28 -24.40 -1.40
CA LEU A 603 -24.14 -25.14 -2.30
C LEU A 603 -23.67 -24.90 -3.73
N HIS A 604 -23.67 -25.96 -4.53
CA HIS A 604 -23.43 -25.91 -5.96
C HIS A 604 -24.58 -26.62 -6.68
N ALA A 605 -25.09 -26.00 -7.73
CA ALA A 605 -26.17 -26.54 -8.53
C ALA A 605 -25.93 -26.29 -10.03
N ILE A 606 -26.49 -27.18 -10.87
CA ILE A 606 -26.43 -27.10 -12.32
C ILE A 606 -27.83 -26.73 -12.83
N PRO A 607 -28.10 -25.46 -13.16
CA PRO A 607 -29.40 -25.04 -13.65
C PRO A 607 -29.67 -25.51 -15.06
N ALA A 608 -30.94 -25.68 -15.39
CA ALA A 608 -31.36 -26.04 -16.74
C ALA A 608 -31.17 -24.90 -17.76
N SER A 609 -31.07 -23.65 -17.31
CA SER A 609 -30.84 -22.50 -18.20
C SER A 609 -30.18 -21.34 -17.46
N ASN A 610 -29.59 -20.40 -18.23
CA ASN A 610 -28.98 -19.18 -17.71
C ASN A 610 -29.99 -18.25 -17.00
N SER A 611 -31.29 -18.33 -17.36
CA SER A 611 -32.34 -17.48 -16.78
C SER A 611 -32.80 -17.91 -15.39
N LEU A 612 -32.43 -19.10 -14.92
CA LEU A 612 -32.76 -19.57 -13.57
C LEU A 612 -31.75 -19.03 -12.57
N HIS A 613 -32.17 -18.12 -11.71
CA HIS A 613 -31.31 -17.44 -10.73
C HIS A 613 -31.43 -18.00 -9.31
N LEU A 614 -32.46 -18.81 -9.02
CA LEU A 614 -32.72 -19.38 -7.70
C LEU A 614 -32.16 -20.79 -7.62
N ILE A 615 -31.29 -21.03 -6.65
CA ILE A 615 -30.59 -22.32 -6.51
C ILE A 615 -31.53 -23.48 -6.19
N TYR A 616 -32.66 -23.24 -5.53
CA TYR A 616 -33.58 -24.28 -5.14
C TYR A 616 -34.41 -24.88 -6.30
N TYR A 617 -34.43 -24.24 -7.47
CA TYR A 617 -35.01 -24.80 -8.69
C TYR A 617 -34.05 -25.69 -9.47
N ASP A 618 -32.78 -25.68 -9.07
CA ASP A 618 -31.71 -26.36 -9.78
C ASP A 618 -31.44 -27.73 -9.12
N THR A 619 -30.79 -28.62 -9.86
CA THR A 619 -30.28 -29.86 -9.28
C THR A 619 -29.04 -29.55 -8.45
N ILE A 620 -29.13 -29.72 -7.15
CA ILE A 620 -28.00 -29.62 -6.24
C ILE A 620 -27.13 -30.86 -6.44
N ASP A 621 -25.90 -30.66 -6.92
CA ASP A 621 -24.94 -31.73 -7.18
C ASP A 621 -23.82 -31.79 -6.15
N LYS A 622 -23.53 -30.68 -5.46
CA LYS A 622 -22.52 -30.62 -4.40
C LYS A 622 -22.95 -29.68 -3.28
N TYR A 623 -22.60 -30.05 -2.07
CA TYR A 623 -22.78 -29.20 -0.90
C TYR A 623 -21.67 -29.44 0.11
N GLU A 624 -21.42 -28.43 0.94
CA GLU A 624 -20.55 -28.51 2.11
C GLU A 624 -21.29 -27.88 3.30
N ASP A 625 -21.24 -28.53 4.44
CA ASP A 625 -21.73 -27.98 5.71
C ASP A 625 -20.68 -28.25 6.79
N THR A 626 -20.07 -27.19 7.30
CA THR A 626 -19.05 -27.24 8.37
C THR A 626 -19.60 -26.64 9.66
N GLY A 627 -20.85 -26.93 10.00
CA GLY A 627 -21.64 -26.28 11.02
C GLY A 627 -21.10 -26.15 12.44
N ASN A 628 -20.04 -26.85 12.83
CA ASN A 628 -19.56 -26.86 14.23
C ASN A 628 -18.03 -26.70 14.36
N ASN A 629 -17.45 -25.75 13.64
CA ASN A 629 -16.04 -25.44 13.79
C ASN A 629 -15.84 -24.43 14.93
N THR A 630 -15.77 -24.92 16.17
CA THR A 630 -15.57 -24.10 17.37
C THR A 630 -14.10 -24.15 17.80
N GLU A 631 -13.55 -22.99 18.03
CA GLU A 631 -12.23 -22.79 18.63
C GLU A 631 -12.38 -22.17 20.03
N ALA A 632 -11.63 -22.67 20.99
CA ALA A 632 -11.58 -22.09 22.33
C ALA A 632 -10.15 -22.00 22.85
N ARG A 633 -9.82 -20.88 23.48
CA ARG A 633 -8.50 -20.61 24.04
C ARG A 633 -8.67 -19.85 25.34
N LEU A 634 -7.76 -20.12 26.27
CA LEU A 634 -7.66 -19.34 27.51
C LEU A 634 -6.19 -19.26 27.93
N GLY A 635 -5.83 -18.20 28.63
CA GLY A 635 -4.46 -18.00 29.05
C GLY A 635 -4.31 -17.08 30.24
N TRP A 636 -3.38 -17.40 31.10
CA TRP A 636 -2.87 -16.51 32.12
C TRP A 636 -1.61 -15.83 31.61
N LEU A 637 -1.50 -14.54 31.87
CA LEU A 637 -0.36 -13.74 31.47
C LEU A 637 0.18 -12.92 32.62
N GLY A 638 1.47 -12.66 32.59
CA GLY A 638 2.14 -11.78 33.54
C GLY A 638 3.28 -11.04 32.86
N ARG A 639 3.47 -9.77 33.22
CA ARG A 639 4.62 -8.96 32.84
C ARG A 639 5.06 -8.09 33.98
N PHE A 640 6.36 -7.95 34.11
CA PHE A 640 7.00 -7.10 35.12
C PHE A 640 8.11 -6.29 34.46
N ASN A 641 8.01 -4.97 34.55
CA ASN A 641 9.06 -4.06 34.10
C ASN A 641 9.59 -3.28 35.29
N TYR A 642 10.90 -3.19 35.41
CA TYR A 642 11.60 -2.37 36.34
C TYR A 642 12.59 -1.46 35.63
N ASN A 643 12.60 -0.18 36.01
CA ASN A 643 13.49 0.82 35.45
C ASN A 643 14.13 1.61 36.61
N TYR A 644 15.46 1.67 36.61
CA TYR A 644 16.23 2.49 37.54
C TYR A 644 16.97 3.60 36.79
N ALA A 645 16.61 4.85 37.05
CA ALA A 645 17.23 6.07 36.53
C ALA A 645 17.34 6.12 35.00
N ASN A 646 16.50 5.41 34.25
CA ASN A 646 16.56 5.18 32.77
C ASN A 646 17.90 4.58 32.29
N LYS A 647 18.65 3.93 33.18
CA LYS A 647 19.94 3.28 32.88
C LYS A 647 19.88 1.76 32.96
N TYR A 648 19.15 1.24 33.92
CA TYR A 648 19.03 -0.21 34.13
C TYR A 648 17.58 -0.59 33.96
N LEU A 649 17.32 -1.43 32.95
CA LEU A 649 15.98 -1.86 32.55
C LEU A 649 15.89 -3.38 32.64
N ILE A 650 14.87 -3.88 33.33
CA ILE A 650 14.56 -5.32 33.40
C ILE A 650 13.12 -5.49 32.90
N ASP A 651 12.90 -6.38 31.96
CA ASP A 651 11.59 -6.75 31.45
C ASP A 651 11.45 -8.27 31.54
N PHE A 652 10.45 -8.74 32.26
CA PHE A 652 10.10 -10.14 32.35
C PHE A 652 8.65 -10.34 31.93
N SER A 653 8.38 -11.29 31.05
CA SER A 653 7.04 -11.69 30.67
C SER A 653 6.89 -13.20 30.63
N ALA A 654 5.73 -13.69 31.03
CA ALA A 654 5.38 -15.10 31.01
C ALA A 654 3.91 -15.26 30.63
N ARG A 655 3.60 -16.35 29.95
CA ARG A 655 2.23 -16.73 29.62
C ARG A 655 2.05 -18.24 29.69
N TYR A 656 0.88 -18.66 30.18
CA TYR A 656 0.45 -20.04 30.20
C TYR A 656 -0.87 -20.16 29.48
N ASP A 657 -0.88 -20.89 28.34
CA ASP A 657 -2.04 -20.99 27.44
C ASP A 657 -2.63 -22.40 27.43
N GLY A 658 -3.97 -22.48 27.39
CA GLY A 658 -4.74 -23.65 27.04
C GLY A 658 -5.36 -23.49 25.66
N SER A 659 -5.36 -24.55 24.86
CA SER A 659 -5.90 -24.54 23.49
C SER A 659 -6.74 -25.79 23.23
N TRP A 660 -7.88 -25.63 22.56
CA TRP A 660 -8.72 -26.73 22.09
C TRP A 660 -8.02 -27.73 21.16
N LYS A 661 -6.89 -27.34 20.56
CA LYS A 661 -6.09 -28.18 19.63
C LYS A 661 -5.40 -29.34 20.33
N PHE A 662 -5.28 -29.30 21.65
CA PHE A 662 -4.57 -30.31 22.40
C PHE A 662 -5.51 -31.06 23.33
N PRO A 663 -5.32 -32.38 23.57
CA PRO A 663 -6.09 -33.13 24.55
C PRO A 663 -5.86 -32.58 25.96
N PRO A 664 -6.78 -32.80 26.91
CA PRO A 664 -6.73 -32.19 28.26
C PRO A 664 -5.41 -32.36 29.00
N ILE A 665 -4.68 -33.47 28.76
CA ILE A 665 -3.40 -33.80 29.43
C ILE A 665 -2.27 -32.82 28.97
N ILE A 666 -2.30 -32.31 27.75
CA ILE A 666 -1.29 -31.45 27.14
C ILE A 666 -1.85 -30.12 26.63
N ALA A 667 -3.07 -29.79 27.04
CA ALA A 667 -3.74 -28.57 26.57
C ALA A 667 -3.08 -27.26 27.06
N GLY A 668 -2.25 -27.32 28.11
CA GLY A 668 -1.52 -26.18 28.64
C GLY A 668 -0.09 -26.10 28.10
N VAL A 669 0.27 -24.93 27.53
CA VAL A 669 1.63 -24.65 27.02
C VAL A 669 2.13 -23.37 27.65
N SER A 670 3.33 -23.39 28.23
CA SER A 670 3.99 -22.18 28.75
C SER A 670 4.89 -21.56 27.68
N SER A 671 4.80 -20.26 27.48
CA SER A 671 5.74 -19.47 26.70
C SER A 671 6.59 -18.60 27.63
N LEU A 672 7.86 -18.97 27.79
CA LEU A 672 8.88 -18.14 28.41
C LEU A 672 9.77 -17.61 27.27
N PRO A 673 10.11 -16.33 27.22
CA PRO A 673 11.06 -15.84 26.24
C PRO A 673 12.43 -16.49 26.51
N PRO A 674 13.20 -16.85 25.49
CA PRO A 674 14.62 -17.11 25.69
C PRO A 674 15.30 -15.83 26.14
N HIS A 675 16.20 -15.95 27.11
CA HIS A 675 16.98 -14.85 27.73
C HIS A 675 17.78 -14.05 26.72
#